data_c3a5cd0623638bf26cba2df18a301a37
#
_entry.id   c3a5cd0623638bf26cba2df18a301a37
#
_cell.length_a   1.000
_cell.length_b   1.000
_cell.length_c   1.000
_cell.angle_alpha   90.00
_cell.angle_beta   90.00
_cell.angle_gamma   90.00
#
_symmetry.space_group_name_H-M   'P 1'
#
loop_
_entity.id
_entity.type
_entity.pdbx_description
1 polymer ?
#
loop_
_entity_poly.entity_id
_entity_poly.type
_entity_poly.pdbx_seq_one_letter_code
_entity_poly.pdbx_strand_id
1 'polypeptide(L)'
;MDVSSVHVKNVRDVSIRRLLLFLSVAIMGLRFVESVQAHDPDPPEVIIVPEVTTSAERPVAASSQQFIPDKEILLQPQGRPAQVLRLIPGFITVEHSGGAGKADQYFLRGFDADHGTDVAFFIDNMPINLRTHGHGQGYADLNFIIPETIQGVDVVKGTYHAEFGDFNTAGAVRFKTREVLQENVVQGAGGQFDTQRYLLMLSPTKDKVRTLFAADGYYTNGPFENDNRYFRFNVMGKATMNPTVRSEFSVTGSYNKANWNASGEVPFRAVADGTISRFGSIDPSEGGKTQHAIGRMEYHYDTPSNGRFFADAYLMYYKLDLWTNFTFFLNDPVRGDGVNQHDQRYMYGGNLGYEQAGQLFGIRSSATAGLQVRNDSIANIRLGTQTKRTATGTIVESAVEEASYSPYLKLELQPLPWMRLVGGVRADYFTFDVQNLCETCPQQPTGRKDSAQVSPKGNLIFGPWFNTEFFVNYGTGFHSNDARSTVAGGSTPLARAQGTEVGVRSKPWGGERLELLATFWWLDLNSELVFVGDAGTTEVRGPTRRYGVEVGARGQIYGPFYVNGSFTWTHAQFKDGLAIPLAPDLTAYSALIMRWPEGLSSQIQLTYLGVRNLTEDRTIKAPSWLVFDLTERYQLPIKLSHGRFEAFLFVQNLLDTDWEGATFAFTSRLPNEPAGGVQDIHFVPGNPRFFMGGLAWYF
;
A
#
# COMPACT_ATOMS: atom_id res chain seq x y z
N MET A 1 -21.71 -44.29 -21.37
CA MET A 1 -22.76 -43.36 -20.92
C MET A 1 -22.06 -42.08 -20.50
N ASP A 2 -22.46 -41.05 -21.14
CA ASP A 2 -21.76 -39.78 -21.34
C ASP A 2 -21.82 -38.87 -20.11
N VAL A 3 -20.68 -38.44 -19.54
CA VAL A 3 -20.59 -37.58 -18.34
C VAL A 3 -20.05 -36.17 -18.69
N SER A 4 -20.11 -35.78 -19.98
CA SER A 4 -19.45 -34.54 -20.45
C SER A 4 -20.32 -33.29 -20.56
N SER A 5 -21.61 -33.31 -20.10
CA SER A 5 -22.56 -32.20 -20.41
C SER A 5 -23.04 -31.32 -19.24
N VAL A 6 -22.56 -31.53 -18.00
CA VAL A 6 -23.13 -30.82 -16.81
C VAL A 6 -22.32 -29.60 -16.36
N HIS A 7 -21.04 -29.48 -16.73
CA HIS A 7 -20.17 -28.41 -16.17
C HIS A 7 -20.18 -27.06 -16.92
N VAL A 8 -20.67 -27.01 -18.15
CA VAL A 8 -20.56 -25.78 -18.98
C VAL A 8 -21.70 -24.76 -18.74
N LYS A 9 -22.84 -25.18 -18.23
CA LYS A 9 -24.00 -24.28 -18.04
C LYS A 9 -23.90 -23.31 -16.85
N ASN A 10 -23.21 -23.68 -15.78
CA ASN A 10 -23.21 -22.86 -14.55
C ASN A 10 -22.20 -21.67 -14.60
N VAL A 11 -21.12 -21.72 -15.38
CA VAL A 11 -20.11 -20.66 -15.44
C VAL A 11 -20.61 -19.46 -16.26
N ARG A 12 -21.34 -19.71 -17.36
CA ARG A 12 -21.92 -18.63 -18.19
C ARG A 12 -23.01 -17.84 -17.46
N ASP A 13 -23.82 -18.51 -16.64
CA ASP A 13 -24.94 -17.85 -15.91
C ASP A 13 -24.44 -16.90 -14.81
N VAL A 14 -23.32 -17.22 -14.13
CA VAL A 14 -22.74 -16.36 -13.07
C VAL A 14 -22.10 -15.09 -13.66
N SER A 15 -21.45 -15.22 -14.83
CA SER A 15 -20.82 -14.07 -15.52
C SER A 15 -21.87 -13.11 -16.08
N ILE A 16 -22.97 -13.64 -16.66
CA ILE A 16 -24.07 -12.83 -17.19
C ILE A 16 -24.84 -12.13 -16.07
N ARG A 17 -25.08 -12.78 -14.95
CA ARG A 17 -25.75 -12.16 -13.79
C ARG A 17 -24.91 -11.03 -13.17
N ARG A 18 -23.58 -11.19 -13.12
CA ARG A 18 -22.67 -10.14 -12.62
C ARG A 18 -22.60 -8.95 -13.58
N LEU A 19 -22.57 -9.21 -14.88
CA LEU A 19 -22.64 -8.18 -15.92
C LEU A 19 -23.96 -7.41 -15.87
N LEU A 20 -25.09 -8.11 -15.70
CA LEU A 20 -26.42 -7.49 -15.58
C LEU A 20 -26.57 -6.67 -14.29
N LEU A 21 -25.97 -7.09 -13.18
CA LEU A 21 -25.96 -6.31 -11.94
C LEU A 21 -25.16 -5.01 -12.11
N PHE A 22 -24.01 -5.08 -12.75
CA PHE A 22 -23.16 -3.92 -13.02
C PHE A 22 -23.81 -2.96 -14.03
N LEU A 23 -24.41 -3.51 -15.10
CA LEU A 23 -25.21 -2.73 -16.06
C LEU A 23 -26.42 -2.07 -15.38
N SER A 24 -27.06 -2.72 -14.43
CA SER A 24 -28.18 -2.14 -13.68
C SER A 24 -27.75 -0.95 -12.82
N VAL A 25 -26.59 -1.03 -12.18
CA VAL A 25 -26.01 0.07 -11.41
C VAL A 25 -25.57 1.21 -12.33
N ALA A 26 -24.97 0.89 -13.49
CA ALA A 26 -24.60 1.88 -14.51
C ALA A 26 -25.82 2.59 -15.11
N ILE A 27 -26.90 1.85 -15.41
CA ILE A 27 -28.17 2.40 -15.92
C ILE A 27 -28.88 3.25 -14.85
N MET A 28 -28.85 2.86 -13.57
CA MET A 28 -29.33 3.71 -12.48
C MET A 28 -28.52 5.00 -12.35
N GLY A 29 -27.20 4.92 -12.47
CA GLY A 29 -26.31 6.10 -12.50
C GLY A 29 -26.62 7.04 -13.66
N LEU A 30 -26.82 6.50 -14.87
CA LEU A 30 -27.18 7.26 -16.06
C LEU A 30 -28.58 7.93 -15.92
N ARG A 31 -29.57 7.23 -15.34
CA ARG A 31 -30.88 7.84 -15.09
C ARG A 31 -30.84 8.93 -14.02
N PHE A 32 -29.92 8.83 -13.05
CA PHE A 32 -29.72 9.87 -12.04
C PHE A 32 -29.11 11.12 -12.66
N VAL A 33 -28.20 10.97 -13.63
CA VAL A 33 -27.61 12.09 -14.40
C VAL A 33 -28.66 12.74 -15.30
N GLU A 34 -29.50 11.97 -16.00
CA GLU A 34 -30.60 12.52 -16.84
C GLU A 34 -31.66 13.30 -16.02
N SER A 35 -31.96 12.85 -14.79
CA SER A 35 -32.94 13.54 -13.93
C SER A 35 -32.43 14.88 -13.34
N VAL A 36 -31.12 15.10 -13.36
CA VAL A 36 -30.49 16.35 -12.89
C VAL A 36 -30.36 17.39 -14.02
N GLN A 37 -30.38 16.97 -15.31
CA GLN A 37 -30.25 17.87 -16.47
C GLN A 37 -31.55 18.54 -16.95
N ALA A 38 -32.70 18.23 -16.36
CA ALA A 38 -33.98 18.81 -16.78
C ALA A 38 -34.34 20.11 -16.04
N HIS A 39 -33.49 21.13 -16.11
CA HIS A 39 -33.88 22.51 -15.89
C HIS A 39 -32.84 23.42 -16.56
N ASP A 40 -33.26 24.03 -17.67
CA ASP A 40 -32.49 24.98 -18.41
C ASP A 40 -32.76 26.37 -17.78
N PRO A 41 -31.78 27.01 -17.16
CA PRO A 41 -31.69 28.47 -17.09
C PRO A 41 -30.41 28.93 -17.77
N ASP A 42 -30.39 30.11 -18.29
CA ASP A 42 -29.32 30.80 -19.01
C ASP A 42 -27.91 30.33 -18.63
N PRO A 43 -26.97 30.20 -19.61
CA PRO A 43 -25.67 29.66 -19.33
C PRO A 43 -25.04 30.50 -18.21
N PRO A 44 -24.69 29.88 -17.06
CA PRO A 44 -23.95 30.57 -16.04
C PRO A 44 -22.64 31.01 -16.69
N GLU A 45 -22.31 32.28 -16.52
CA GLU A 45 -20.96 32.77 -16.74
C GLU A 45 -20.02 31.71 -16.19
N VAL A 46 -19.30 31.02 -17.08
CA VAL A 46 -18.29 30.04 -16.69
C VAL A 46 -17.26 30.89 -15.95
N ILE A 47 -17.41 30.95 -14.63
CA ILE A 47 -16.31 31.28 -13.75
C ILE A 47 -15.34 30.11 -13.98
N ILE A 48 -14.42 30.30 -14.94
CA ILE A 48 -13.17 29.56 -14.99
C ILE A 48 -12.54 29.90 -13.64
N VAL A 49 -12.83 29.09 -12.63
CA VAL A 49 -11.99 29.03 -11.45
C VAL A 49 -10.64 28.68 -12.08
N PRO A 50 -9.66 29.60 -12.10
CA PRO A 50 -8.36 29.23 -12.62
C PRO A 50 -8.03 27.96 -11.86
N GLU A 51 -7.61 26.92 -12.59
CA GLU A 51 -6.96 25.77 -12.00
C GLU A 51 -6.05 26.37 -10.95
N VAL A 52 -6.44 26.26 -9.68
CA VAL A 52 -5.56 26.62 -8.60
C VAL A 52 -4.53 25.50 -8.65
N THR A 53 -3.68 25.59 -9.66
CA THR A 53 -2.32 25.21 -9.53
C THR A 53 -1.85 25.99 -8.31
N THR A 54 -2.07 25.46 -7.14
CA THR A 54 -1.22 25.70 -6.01
C THR A 54 0.13 25.07 -6.35
N SER A 55 0.73 25.55 -7.42
CA SER A 55 2.16 25.73 -7.53
C SER A 55 2.57 26.93 -6.66
N ALA A 56 2.00 27.10 -5.48
CA ALA A 56 2.81 27.55 -4.39
C ALA A 56 4.00 26.61 -4.45
N GLU A 57 5.17 27.14 -4.89
CA GLU A 57 6.43 26.41 -4.86
C GLU A 57 6.44 25.69 -3.52
N ARG A 58 6.06 24.39 -3.54
CA ARG A 58 6.06 23.59 -2.30
C ARG A 58 7.49 23.72 -1.86
N PRO A 59 7.76 24.22 -0.65
CA PRO A 59 9.11 24.25 -0.16
C PRO A 59 9.63 22.82 -0.36
N VAL A 60 10.68 22.66 -1.16
CA VAL A 60 11.23 21.35 -1.46
C VAL A 60 11.52 20.72 -0.12
N ALA A 61 10.82 19.64 0.20
CA ALA A 61 10.96 19.07 1.53
C ALA A 61 12.37 18.51 1.68
N ALA A 62 12.86 18.61 2.89
CA ALA A 62 14.16 18.14 3.29
C ALA A 62 14.15 16.63 3.41
N SER A 63 14.19 15.91 2.35
CA SER A 63 14.40 14.44 2.33
C SER A 63 14.26 13.90 0.92
N SER A 64 14.41 12.59 0.73
CA SER A 64 13.99 11.88 -0.49
C SER A 64 12.46 11.89 -0.64
N GLN A 65 11.85 13.07 -0.48
CA GLN A 65 10.40 13.25 -0.70
C GLN A 65 10.10 13.30 -2.18
N GLN A 66 9.00 12.64 -2.57
CA GLN A 66 8.52 12.61 -3.94
C GLN A 66 6.99 12.73 -3.97
N PHE A 67 6.48 13.39 -5.00
CA PHE A 67 5.08 13.36 -5.36
C PHE A 67 4.89 12.60 -6.67
N ILE A 68 4.02 11.60 -6.69
CA ILE A 68 3.67 10.81 -7.86
C ILE A 68 2.30 11.25 -8.33
N PRO A 69 2.18 11.90 -9.50
CA PRO A 69 0.89 12.36 -10.01
C PRO A 69 0.07 11.22 -10.61
N ASP A 70 -1.23 11.44 -10.71
CA ASP A 70 -2.22 10.53 -11.28
C ASP A 70 -1.86 10.01 -12.69
N LYS A 71 -1.34 10.87 -13.55
CA LYS A 71 -0.94 10.51 -14.92
C LYS A 71 0.12 9.38 -15.00
N GLU A 72 0.89 9.17 -13.94
CA GLU A 72 1.83 8.05 -13.84
C GLU A 72 1.17 6.83 -13.21
N ILE A 73 0.28 7.05 -12.23
CA ILE A 73 -0.52 6.01 -11.60
C ILE A 73 -1.36 5.28 -12.64
N LEU A 74 -1.98 6.01 -13.56
CA LEU A 74 -2.84 5.44 -14.61
C LEU A 74 -2.08 4.60 -15.65
N LEU A 75 -0.75 4.72 -15.74
CA LEU A 75 0.07 3.87 -16.59
C LEU A 75 0.44 2.53 -15.92
N GLN A 76 0.16 2.37 -14.63
CA GLN A 76 0.36 1.10 -13.95
C GLN A 76 -0.82 0.16 -14.20
N PRO A 77 -0.60 -1.18 -14.21
CA PRO A 77 -1.70 -2.13 -14.25
C PRO A 77 -2.65 -1.94 -13.06
N GLN A 78 -3.95 -1.86 -13.33
CA GLN A 78 -4.94 -1.47 -12.31
C GLN A 78 -5.57 -2.65 -11.55
N GLY A 79 -5.15 -3.88 -11.84
CA GLY A 79 -5.66 -5.09 -11.18
C GLY A 79 -5.31 -5.17 -9.69
N ARG A 80 -4.08 -4.76 -9.33
CA ARG A 80 -3.58 -4.72 -7.94
C ARG A 80 -3.17 -3.29 -7.56
N PRO A 81 -3.89 -2.63 -6.63
CA PRO A 81 -3.60 -1.25 -6.24
C PRO A 81 -2.17 -1.02 -5.74
N ALA A 82 -1.57 -1.99 -5.07
CA ALA A 82 -0.20 -1.90 -4.57
C ALA A 82 0.86 -1.74 -5.67
N GLN A 83 0.56 -2.06 -6.93
CA GLN A 83 1.50 -1.85 -8.05
C GLN A 83 1.88 -0.37 -8.26
N VAL A 84 1.03 0.56 -7.81
CA VAL A 84 1.35 2.00 -7.78
C VAL A 84 2.61 2.30 -6.97
N LEU A 85 2.91 1.50 -5.95
CA LEU A 85 4.09 1.68 -5.10
C LEU A 85 5.41 1.46 -5.84
N ARG A 86 5.42 0.71 -6.96
CA ARG A 86 6.61 0.51 -7.81
C ARG A 86 7.13 1.80 -8.43
N LEU A 87 6.28 2.84 -8.53
CA LEU A 87 6.70 4.18 -8.96
C LEU A 87 7.60 4.90 -7.93
N ILE A 88 7.67 4.38 -6.71
CA ILE A 88 8.49 4.91 -5.63
C ILE A 88 9.91 4.33 -5.76
N PRO A 89 10.97 5.14 -5.86
CA PRO A 89 12.33 4.65 -5.94
C PRO A 89 12.67 3.65 -4.82
N GLY A 90 13.20 2.48 -5.20
CA GLY A 90 13.58 1.42 -4.26
C GLY A 90 12.43 0.62 -3.65
N PHE A 91 11.18 0.90 -4.04
CA PHE A 91 10.01 0.18 -3.55
C PHE A 91 9.67 -1.00 -4.47
N ILE A 92 9.60 -2.20 -3.94
CA ILE A 92 9.15 -3.40 -4.65
C ILE A 92 7.94 -3.98 -3.93
N THR A 93 6.95 -4.42 -4.70
CA THR A 93 5.79 -5.15 -4.20
C THR A 93 5.72 -6.51 -4.85
N VAL A 94 5.47 -7.55 -4.07
CA VAL A 94 5.26 -8.91 -4.58
C VAL A 94 4.01 -9.53 -3.97
N GLU A 95 3.39 -10.43 -4.72
CA GLU A 95 2.24 -11.19 -4.25
C GLU A 95 2.67 -12.22 -3.21
N HIS A 96 1.87 -12.37 -2.18
CA HIS A 96 2.09 -13.28 -1.07
C HIS A 96 1.04 -14.39 -1.04
N SER A 97 1.44 -15.63 -0.66
CA SER A 97 0.57 -16.81 -0.49
C SER A 97 -0.19 -17.27 -1.75
N GLY A 98 0.21 -16.83 -2.95
CA GLY A 98 -0.46 -17.24 -4.19
C GLY A 98 -1.97 -16.91 -4.21
N GLY A 99 -2.37 -15.86 -3.50
CA GLY A 99 -3.76 -15.41 -3.37
C GLY A 99 -3.90 -13.90 -3.56
N ALA A 100 -4.58 -13.49 -4.63
CA ALA A 100 -4.68 -12.09 -5.05
C ALA A 100 -5.34 -11.15 -4.03
N GLY A 101 -6.04 -11.66 -3.02
CA GLY A 101 -6.80 -10.85 -2.05
C GLY A 101 -6.08 -10.57 -0.72
N LYS A 102 -4.92 -11.17 -0.48
CA LYS A 102 -4.06 -10.87 0.68
C LYS A 102 -3.27 -9.58 0.43
N ALA A 103 -2.84 -8.88 1.48
CA ALA A 103 -1.91 -7.78 1.35
C ALA A 103 -0.61 -8.23 0.69
N ASP A 104 0.02 -7.34 -0.09
CA ASP A 104 1.31 -7.61 -0.72
C ASP A 104 2.43 -7.60 0.32
N GLN A 105 3.55 -8.23 -0.02
CA GLN A 105 4.82 -8.05 0.65
C GLN A 105 5.51 -6.81 0.09
N TYR A 106 6.06 -5.97 0.95
CA TYR A 106 6.65 -4.68 0.60
C TYR A 106 8.13 -4.64 0.93
N PHE A 107 8.95 -4.22 -0.04
CA PHE A 107 10.38 -4.02 0.17
C PHE A 107 10.74 -2.55 0.00
N LEU A 108 11.43 -1.97 0.96
CA LEU A 108 11.94 -0.61 0.91
C LEU A 108 13.21 -0.47 1.76
N ARG A 109 14.31 0.06 1.18
CA ARG A 109 15.57 0.32 1.90
C ARG A 109 16.05 -0.87 2.75
N GLY A 110 16.01 -2.09 2.20
CA GLY A 110 16.44 -3.31 2.90
C GLY A 110 15.52 -3.78 4.03
N PHE A 111 14.34 -3.18 4.16
CA PHE A 111 13.26 -3.78 4.94
C PHE A 111 12.49 -4.76 4.06
N ASP A 112 12.23 -5.92 4.59
CA ASP A 112 11.05 -6.69 4.30
C ASP A 112 9.98 -6.20 5.28
N ALA A 113 9.21 -5.21 4.85
CA ALA A 113 8.08 -4.71 5.64
C ALA A 113 6.89 -5.64 5.41
N ASP A 114 6.99 -6.89 5.88
CA ASP A 114 6.00 -7.95 5.68
C ASP A 114 4.58 -7.40 5.92
N HIS A 115 3.88 -7.11 4.84
CA HIS A 115 2.57 -6.46 4.81
C HIS A 115 2.50 -5.03 5.38
N GLY A 116 3.61 -4.35 5.71
CA GLY A 116 3.62 -2.93 6.08
C GLY A 116 4.31 -2.54 7.38
N THR A 117 4.93 -3.45 8.12
CA THR A 117 5.47 -3.23 9.49
C THR A 117 6.39 -2.01 9.63
N ASP A 118 7.12 -1.62 8.59
CA ASP A 118 8.13 -0.55 8.64
C ASP A 118 7.87 0.58 7.64
N VAL A 119 6.73 0.54 6.95
CA VAL A 119 6.27 1.60 6.05
C VAL A 119 4.88 2.07 6.47
N ALA A 120 4.76 3.33 6.87
CA ALA A 120 3.49 3.91 7.24
C ALA A 120 2.66 4.25 5.99
N PHE A 121 1.50 3.63 5.83
CA PHE A 121 0.56 3.91 4.74
C PHE A 121 -0.61 4.75 5.23
N PHE A 122 -1.00 5.73 4.39
CA PHE A 122 -2.15 6.58 4.66
C PHE A 122 -3.02 6.75 3.40
N ILE A 123 -4.33 6.86 3.60
CA ILE A 123 -5.24 7.38 2.58
C ILE A 123 -5.82 8.71 3.09
N ASP A 124 -5.51 9.80 2.37
CA ASP A 124 -5.61 11.17 2.87
C ASP A 124 -4.82 11.29 4.21
N ASN A 125 -5.47 11.41 5.35
CA ASN A 125 -4.79 11.44 6.66
C ASN A 125 -5.09 10.20 7.53
N MET A 126 -5.96 9.28 7.09
CA MET A 126 -6.27 8.05 7.82
C MET A 126 -5.14 7.03 7.65
N PRO A 127 -4.55 6.49 8.74
CA PRO A 127 -3.57 5.41 8.66
C PRO A 127 -4.24 4.11 8.16
N ILE A 128 -3.52 3.35 7.33
CA ILE A 128 -3.99 2.07 6.79
C ILE A 128 -3.45 0.89 7.61
N ASN A 129 -2.19 0.98 8.07
CA ASN A 129 -1.56 -0.11 8.82
C ASN A 129 -2.38 -0.46 10.06
N LEU A 130 -2.70 -1.74 10.20
CA LEU A 130 -3.34 -2.29 11.39
C LEU A 130 -2.25 -2.68 12.38
N ARG A 131 -2.29 -2.10 13.59
CA ARG A 131 -1.40 -2.45 14.70
C ARG A 131 -1.53 -3.93 15.02
N THR A 132 -1.42 -4.38 16.23
CA THR A 132 -1.71 -5.77 16.58
C THR A 132 -2.70 -6.43 15.61
N HIS A 133 -2.33 -7.49 14.89
CA HIS A 133 -3.17 -8.06 13.84
C HIS A 133 -3.09 -9.61 13.82
N GLY A 134 -4.15 -10.27 13.34
CA GLY A 134 -4.28 -11.73 13.32
C GLY A 134 -3.28 -12.43 12.39
N HIS A 135 -2.74 -11.72 11.39
CA HIS A 135 -1.72 -12.24 10.49
C HIS A 135 -0.31 -11.72 10.83
N GLY A 136 -0.16 -10.43 11.08
CA GLY A 136 1.12 -9.79 11.41
C GLY A 136 0.90 -8.32 11.74
N GLN A 137 1.65 -7.79 12.71
CA GLN A 137 1.57 -6.39 13.09
C GLN A 137 1.86 -5.47 11.90
N GLY A 138 1.21 -4.31 11.85
CA GLY A 138 1.40 -3.34 10.78
C GLY A 138 0.71 -3.69 9.46
N TYR A 139 -0.11 -4.73 9.43
CA TYR A 139 -0.78 -5.23 8.23
C TYR A 139 -1.49 -4.11 7.45
N ALA A 140 -1.08 -3.89 6.20
CA ALA A 140 -1.58 -2.84 5.32
C ALA A 140 -2.13 -3.43 4.02
N ASP A 141 -3.41 -3.75 4.01
CA ASP A 141 -4.12 -4.19 2.81
C ASP A 141 -4.53 -2.95 1.98
N LEU A 142 -4.00 -2.82 0.77
CA LEU A 142 -4.32 -1.74 -0.17
C LEU A 142 -5.44 -2.11 -1.16
N ASN A 143 -5.98 -3.32 -1.12
CA ASN A 143 -6.98 -3.80 -2.09
C ASN A 143 -8.32 -3.04 -2.07
N PHE A 144 -8.60 -2.27 -1.00
CA PHE A 144 -9.78 -1.41 -0.93
C PHE A 144 -9.64 -0.09 -1.73
N ILE A 145 -8.44 0.26 -2.20
CA ILE A 145 -8.18 1.47 -2.99
C ILE A 145 -8.61 1.25 -4.44
N ILE A 146 -9.33 2.21 -5.01
CA ILE A 146 -9.57 2.31 -6.45
C ILE A 146 -8.51 3.25 -7.02
N PRO A 147 -7.51 2.77 -7.80
CA PRO A 147 -6.36 3.59 -8.19
C PRO A 147 -6.73 4.88 -8.93
N GLU A 148 -7.77 4.86 -9.76
CA GLU A 148 -8.23 6.02 -10.52
C GLU A 148 -8.83 7.14 -9.65
N THR A 149 -9.20 6.82 -8.40
CA THR A 149 -9.66 7.84 -7.43
C THR A 149 -8.49 8.61 -6.80
N ILE A 150 -7.26 8.17 -7.04
CA ILE A 150 -6.07 8.80 -6.46
C ILE A 150 -5.60 9.95 -7.35
N GLN A 151 -5.52 11.16 -6.78
CA GLN A 151 -4.97 12.35 -7.41
C GLN A 151 -3.45 12.34 -7.44
N GLY A 152 -2.83 11.71 -6.44
CA GLY A 152 -1.40 11.55 -6.34
C GLY A 152 -0.98 10.88 -5.05
N VAL A 153 0.30 10.53 -5.00
CA VAL A 153 0.90 9.86 -3.84
C VAL A 153 2.06 10.69 -3.31
N ASP A 154 1.97 11.16 -2.07
CA ASP A 154 3.11 11.75 -1.36
C ASP A 154 3.92 10.63 -0.72
N VAL A 155 5.22 10.65 -0.96
CA VAL A 155 6.17 9.69 -0.42
C VAL A 155 7.25 10.43 0.34
N VAL A 156 7.53 9.99 1.56
CA VAL A 156 8.70 10.42 2.33
C VAL A 156 9.46 9.18 2.78
N LYS A 157 10.79 9.21 2.69
CA LYS A 157 11.63 8.10 3.12
C LYS A 157 12.40 8.47 4.38
N GLY A 158 12.57 7.48 5.26
CA GLY A 158 13.20 7.67 6.56
C GLY A 158 12.30 8.37 7.59
N THR A 159 12.87 8.68 8.73
CA THR A 159 12.17 9.09 9.95
C THR A 159 12.17 10.62 10.19
N TYR A 160 12.27 11.44 9.14
CA TYR A 160 12.69 12.86 9.23
C TYR A 160 11.53 13.86 9.39
N HIS A 161 10.28 13.44 9.38
CA HIS A 161 9.09 14.30 9.41
C HIS A 161 8.29 14.09 10.70
N ALA A 162 7.94 15.18 11.40
CA ALA A 162 7.29 15.13 12.71
C ALA A 162 5.84 14.65 12.66
N GLU A 163 5.15 14.84 11.54
CA GLU A 163 3.78 14.40 11.30
C GLU A 163 3.61 12.89 11.14
N PHE A 164 4.70 12.14 10.88
CA PHE A 164 4.68 10.69 10.76
C PHE A 164 5.27 10.04 12.01
N GLY A 165 4.55 9.09 12.59
CA GLY A 165 4.91 8.37 13.81
C GLY A 165 5.03 6.87 13.61
N ASP A 166 4.04 6.13 14.03
CA ASP A 166 4.02 4.67 14.01
C ASP A 166 4.22 4.09 12.60
N PHE A 167 5.01 3.01 12.47
CA PHE A 167 5.43 2.35 11.23
C PHE A 167 6.30 3.20 10.28
N ASN A 168 6.65 4.43 10.64
CA ASN A 168 7.51 5.29 9.82
C ASN A 168 8.99 5.07 10.18
N THR A 169 9.51 3.88 9.91
CA THR A 169 10.94 3.54 10.04
C THR A 169 11.66 3.64 8.69
N ALA A 170 11.22 2.93 7.67
CA ALA A 170 11.74 3.05 6.31
C ALA A 170 11.18 4.27 5.56
N GLY A 171 9.92 4.64 5.83
CA GLY A 171 9.27 5.77 5.20
C GLY A 171 7.76 5.78 5.38
N ALA A 172 7.09 6.76 4.75
CA ALA A 172 5.64 6.87 4.71
C ALA A 172 5.14 7.13 3.29
N VAL A 173 3.97 6.58 2.98
CA VAL A 173 3.25 6.72 1.70
C VAL A 173 1.84 7.21 1.98
N ARG A 174 1.47 8.36 1.41
CA ARG A 174 0.13 8.93 1.55
C ARG A 174 -0.55 9.01 0.20
N PHE A 175 -1.60 8.24 0.01
CA PHE A 175 -2.51 8.33 -1.13
C PHE A 175 -3.46 9.51 -0.92
N LYS A 176 -3.52 10.44 -1.87
CA LYS A 176 -4.47 11.55 -1.86
C LYS A 176 -5.61 11.28 -2.82
N THR A 177 -6.85 11.29 -2.31
CA THR A 177 -8.03 11.06 -3.13
C THR A 177 -8.45 12.33 -3.85
N ARG A 178 -8.99 12.16 -5.07
CA ARG A 178 -9.59 13.26 -5.85
C ARG A 178 -10.83 13.81 -5.16
N GLU A 179 -11.14 15.05 -5.43
CA GLU A 179 -12.38 15.70 -5.02
C GLU A 179 -13.42 15.70 -6.14
N VAL A 180 -12.95 15.78 -7.38
CA VAL A 180 -13.78 15.92 -8.58
C VAL A 180 -13.05 15.28 -9.77
N LEU A 181 -13.80 14.84 -10.76
CA LEU A 181 -13.31 14.40 -12.06
C LEU A 181 -13.47 15.55 -13.09
N GLN A 182 -12.57 15.59 -14.04
CA GLN A 182 -12.74 16.44 -15.24
C GLN A 182 -13.75 15.83 -16.21
N GLU A 183 -13.80 14.51 -16.29
CA GLU A 183 -14.71 13.72 -17.11
C GLU A 183 -15.18 12.52 -16.30
N ASN A 184 -16.45 12.14 -16.41
CA ASN A 184 -16.95 10.88 -15.89
C ASN A 184 -16.33 9.71 -16.67
N VAL A 185 -16.25 8.53 -16.05
CA VAL A 185 -15.60 7.38 -16.67
C VAL A 185 -16.45 6.12 -16.49
N VAL A 186 -16.64 5.40 -17.60
CA VAL A 186 -17.08 4.01 -17.61
C VAL A 186 -16.02 3.18 -18.31
N GLN A 187 -15.50 2.13 -17.66
CA GLN A 187 -14.45 1.30 -18.20
C GLN A 187 -14.82 -0.18 -18.06
N GLY A 188 -14.54 -0.95 -19.11
CA GLY A 188 -14.59 -2.41 -19.10
C GLY A 188 -13.30 -2.99 -19.61
N ALA A 189 -12.79 -4.03 -18.95
CA ALA A 189 -11.57 -4.73 -19.34
C ALA A 189 -11.71 -6.23 -19.16
N GLY A 190 -11.01 -6.99 -20.01
CA GLY A 190 -10.90 -8.44 -19.95
C GLY A 190 -9.46 -8.90 -20.20
N GLY A 191 -9.10 -10.05 -19.65
CA GLY A 191 -7.76 -10.61 -19.77
C GLY A 191 -7.73 -12.12 -19.63
N GLN A 192 -6.52 -12.67 -19.63
CA GLN A 192 -6.31 -14.10 -19.40
C GLN A 192 -6.84 -14.52 -18.01
N PHE A 193 -6.97 -15.80 -17.77
CA PHE A 193 -7.44 -16.41 -16.52
C PHE A 193 -8.82 -15.88 -16.06
N ASP A 194 -9.75 -15.70 -17.03
CA ASP A 194 -11.09 -15.12 -16.79
C ASP A 194 -11.07 -13.75 -16.11
N THR A 195 -9.98 -12.99 -16.27
CA THR A 195 -9.85 -11.68 -15.65
C THR A 195 -10.83 -10.71 -16.26
N GLN A 196 -11.59 -10.02 -15.40
CA GLN A 196 -12.57 -9.01 -15.75
C GLN A 196 -12.48 -7.84 -14.77
N ARG A 197 -12.62 -6.63 -15.29
CA ARG A 197 -12.71 -5.42 -14.47
C ARG A 197 -13.74 -4.47 -15.04
N TYR A 198 -14.54 -3.90 -14.17
CA TYR A 198 -15.54 -2.88 -14.49
C TYR A 198 -15.38 -1.72 -13.53
N LEU A 199 -15.25 -0.51 -14.08
CA LEU A 199 -15.09 0.73 -13.33
C LEU A 199 -16.16 1.73 -13.76
N LEU A 200 -16.81 2.36 -12.78
CA LEU A 200 -17.68 3.51 -12.95
C LEU A 200 -17.16 4.64 -12.07
N MET A 201 -16.95 5.82 -12.61
CA MET A 201 -16.64 7.01 -11.85
C MET A 201 -17.48 8.19 -12.34
N LEU A 202 -18.15 8.84 -11.42
CA LEU A 202 -19.04 9.96 -11.67
C LEU A 202 -18.69 11.12 -10.75
N SER A 203 -18.79 12.35 -11.27
CA SER A 203 -18.53 13.56 -10.49
C SER A 203 -19.60 14.63 -10.77
N PRO A 204 -20.89 14.35 -10.44
CA PRO A 204 -21.92 15.36 -10.58
C PRO A 204 -21.64 16.51 -9.61
N THR A 205 -21.37 17.69 -10.16
CA THR A 205 -21.19 18.92 -9.37
C THR A 205 -22.49 19.71 -9.36
N LYS A 206 -22.96 20.06 -8.17
CA LYS A 206 -24.15 20.88 -7.99
C LYS A 206 -23.84 22.02 -7.02
N ASP A 207 -24.07 23.25 -7.48
CA ASP A 207 -23.81 24.48 -6.72
C ASP A 207 -22.36 24.53 -6.17
N LYS A 208 -22.23 24.56 -4.84
CA LYS A 208 -20.95 24.63 -4.12
C LYS A 208 -20.44 23.27 -3.63
N VAL A 209 -21.12 22.19 -4.01
CA VAL A 209 -20.73 20.83 -3.59
C VAL A 209 -20.10 20.08 -4.75
N ARG A 210 -18.82 19.75 -4.61
CA ARG A 210 -18.10 18.86 -5.49
C ARG A 210 -18.30 17.44 -5.00
N THR A 211 -18.63 16.51 -5.89
CA THR A 211 -18.81 15.11 -5.51
C THR A 211 -18.00 14.18 -6.38
N LEU A 212 -17.60 13.08 -5.83
CA LEU A 212 -16.97 11.97 -6.52
C LEU A 212 -17.64 10.68 -6.06
N PHE A 213 -18.10 9.88 -7.01
CA PHE A 213 -18.54 8.51 -6.80
C PHE A 213 -17.70 7.57 -7.64
N ALA A 214 -17.25 6.45 -7.08
CA ALA A 214 -16.52 5.42 -7.81
C ALA A 214 -16.99 4.03 -7.36
N ALA A 215 -17.12 3.11 -8.33
CA ALA A 215 -17.38 1.69 -8.10
C ALA A 215 -16.48 0.84 -8.99
N ASP A 216 -15.78 -0.14 -8.41
CA ASP A 216 -14.83 -1.03 -9.07
C ASP A 216 -15.18 -2.49 -8.74
N GLY A 217 -15.39 -3.30 -9.76
CA GLY A 217 -15.57 -4.74 -9.66
C GLY A 217 -14.45 -5.45 -10.39
N TYR A 218 -13.77 -6.37 -9.73
CA TYR A 218 -12.66 -7.15 -10.29
C TYR A 218 -12.85 -8.64 -10.03
N TYR A 219 -12.55 -9.45 -11.03
CA TYR A 219 -12.55 -10.90 -10.94
C TYR A 219 -11.37 -11.49 -11.70
N THR A 220 -10.76 -12.57 -11.15
CA THR A 220 -9.78 -13.39 -11.87
C THR A 220 -9.69 -14.79 -11.26
N ASN A 221 -9.42 -15.80 -12.09
CA ASN A 221 -9.04 -17.15 -11.65
C ASN A 221 -7.54 -17.24 -11.32
N GLY A 222 -6.71 -16.28 -11.78
CA GLY A 222 -5.26 -16.35 -11.63
C GLY A 222 -4.64 -17.50 -12.42
N PRO A 223 -3.29 -17.62 -12.40
CA PRO A 223 -2.58 -18.64 -13.16
C PRO A 223 -2.52 -20.02 -12.45
N PHE A 224 -3.05 -20.14 -11.24
CA PHE A 224 -2.91 -21.32 -10.39
C PHE A 224 -3.88 -22.43 -10.78
N GLU A 225 -3.49 -23.70 -10.61
CA GLU A 225 -4.36 -24.87 -10.82
C GLU A 225 -5.54 -24.87 -9.85
N ASN A 226 -5.32 -24.42 -8.62
CA ASN A 226 -6.40 -24.09 -7.69
C ASN A 226 -6.86 -22.66 -7.96
N ASP A 227 -7.82 -22.52 -8.87
CA ASP A 227 -8.35 -21.21 -9.26
C ASP A 227 -8.51 -20.26 -8.09
N ASN A 228 -7.90 -19.09 -8.16
CA ASN A 228 -8.04 -18.08 -7.10
C ASN A 228 -9.49 -17.62 -6.91
N ARG A 229 -10.29 -17.62 -7.97
CA ARG A 229 -11.68 -17.12 -7.94
C ARG A 229 -11.77 -15.80 -7.16
N TYR A 230 -10.73 -14.98 -7.33
CA TYR A 230 -10.63 -13.70 -6.65
C TYR A 230 -11.72 -12.77 -7.13
N PHE A 231 -12.58 -12.40 -6.23
CA PHE A 231 -13.60 -11.38 -6.43
C PHE A 231 -13.35 -10.22 -5.48
N ARG A 232 -13.29 -9.01 -6.01
CA ARG A 232 -13.22 -7.76 -5.26
C ARG A 232 -14.27 -6.79 -5.73
N PHE A 233 -14.96 -6.17 -4.79
CA PHE A 233 -15.88 -5.08 -5.02
C PHE A 233 -15.52 -3.90 -4.13
N ASN A 234 -15.29 -2.74 -4.74
CA ASN A 234 -14.99 -1.48 -4.07
C ASN A 234 -16.03 -0.44 -4.47
N VAL A 235 -16.47 0.34 -3.50
CA VAL A 235 -17.28 1.54 -3.74
C VAL A 235 -16.79 2.67 -2.84
N MET A 236 -16.78 3.88 -3.38
CA MET A 236 -16.38 5.10 -2.67
C MET A 236 -17.28 6.25 -3.10
N GLY A 237 -17.66 7.08 -2.11
CA GLY A 237 -18.30 8.37 -2.33
C GLY A 237 -17.60 9.45 -1.53
N LYS A 238 -17.30 10.60 -2.15
CA LYS A 238 -16.74 11.79 -1.50
C LYS A 238 -17.57 13.01 -1.87
N ALA A 239 -17.86 13.84 -0.88
CA ALA A 239 -18.51 15.14 -1.08
C ALA A 239 -17.67 16.22 -0.41
N THR A 240 -17.29 17.25 -1.17
CA THR A 240 -16.49 18.37 -0.69
C THR A 240 -17.25 19.67 -0.92
N MET A 241 -17.30 20.52 0.09
CA MET A 241 -17.95 21.83 0.02
C MET A 241 -17.05 22.92 0.63
N ASN A 242 -17.24 24.14 0.16
CA ASN A 242 -16.60 25.31 0.74
C ASN A 242 -17.68 26.17 1.44
N PRO A 243 -17.94 25.95 2.75
CA PRO A 243 -18.91 26.72 3.52
C PRO A 243 -18.64 28.23 3.46
N THR A 244 -17.37 28.59 3.41
CA THR A 244 -16.90 29.98 3.18
C THR A 244 -15.75 29.96 2.16
N VAL A 245 -15.32 31.12 1.69
CA VAL A 245 -14.16 31.26 0.79
C VAL A 245 -12.84 30.83 1.42
N ARG A 246 -12.82 30.58 2.73
CA ARG A 246 -11.64 30.19 3.52
C ARG A 246 -11.77 28.84 4.18
N SER A 247 -12.90 28.18 4.04
CA SER A 247 -13.12 26.89 4.67
C SER A 247 -13.51 25.83 3.65
N GLU A 248 -12.99 24.65 3.84
CA GLU A 248 -13.34 23.45 3.09
C GLU A 248 -13.72 22.34 4.06
N PHE A 249 -14.77 21.63 3.73
CA PHE A 249 -15.23 20.46 4.48
C PHE A 249 -15.50 19.32 3.52
N SER A 250 -14.96 18.14 3.80
CA SER A 250 -15.23 16.94 3.02
C SER A 250 -15.65 15.76 3.87
N VAL A 251 -16.52 14.93 3.29
CA VAL A 251 -16.94 13.65 3.86
C VAL A 251 -16.71 12.56 2.83
N THR A 252 -16.09 11.47 3.24
CA THR A 252 -15.82 10.30 2.40
C THR A 252 -16.36 9.06 3.06
N GLY A 253 -17.09 8.24 2.29
CA GLY A 253 -17.50 6.89 2.68
C GLY A 253 -16.98 5.88 1.68
N SER A 254 -16.46 4.74 2.13
CA SER A 254 -16.07 3.66 1.24
C SER A 254 -16.35 2.29 1.84
N TYR A 255 -16.57 1.32 0.95
CA TYR A 255 -16.77 -0.08 1.30
C TYR A 255 -16.01 -0.99 0.35
N ASN A 256 -15.35 -1.99 0.92
CA ASN A 256 -14.66 -3.05 0.20
C ASN A 256 -15.11 -4.41 0.70
N LYS A 257 -15.19 -5.36 -0.23
CA LYS A 257 -15.34 -6.78 0.08
C LYS A 257 -14.55 -7.59 -0.93
N ALA A 258 -13.74 -8.53 -0.44
CA ALA A 258 -13.04 -9.47 -1.30
C ALA A 258 -13.10 -10.89 -0.74
N ASN A 259 -12.99 -11.87 -1.65
CA ASN A 259 -12.81 -13.28 -1.30
C ASN A 259 -11.97 -13.98 -2.37
N TRP A 260 -11.18 -14.97 -1.96
CA TRP A 260 -10.28 -15.69 -2.84
C TRP A 260 -9.93 -17.09 -2.33
N ASN A 261 -9.43 -17.95 -3.25
CA ASN A 261 -8.62 -19.11 -2.93
C ASN A 261 -7.14 -18.77 -3.13
N ALA A 262 -6.25 -19.57 -2.56
CA ALA A 262 -4.81 -19.42 -2.67
C ALA A 262 -4.15 -20.76 -2.93
N SER A 263 -2.95 -20.72 -3.50
CA SER A 263 -2.10 -21.91 -3.64
C SER A 263 -1.25 -22.19 -2.40
N GLY A 264 -1.11 -21.18 -1.52
CA GLY A 264 -0.07 -21.15 -0.51
C GLY A 264 1.32 -20.91 -1.10
N GLU A 265 2.35 -20.94 -0.26
CA GLU A 265 3.75 -21.00 -0.65
C GLU A 265 4.11 -22.45 -0.97
N VAL A 266 4.46 -22.72 -2.24
CA VAL A 266 4.78 -24.09 -2.68
C VAL A 266 6.22 -24.47 -2.37
N PRO A 267 6.50 -25.69 -1.82
CA PRO A 267 7.86 -26.11 -1.54
C PRO A 267 8.61 -26.43 -2.84
N PHE A 268 9.84 -25.92 -2.95
CA PHE A 268 10.67 -26.11 -4.15
C PHE A 268 10.87 -27.59 -4.52
N ARG A 269 11.08 -28.45 -3.51
CA ARG A 269 11.26 -29.88 -3.70
C ARG A 269 10.05 -30.57 -4.36
N ALA A 270 8.83 -30.16 -4.01
CA ALA A 270 7.61 -30.75 -4.57
C ALA A 270 7.41 -30.37 -6.04
N VAL A 271 7.92 -29.21 -6.45
CA VAL A 271 7.95 -28.79 -7.87
C VAL A 271 9.07 -29.52 -8.61
N ALA A 272 10.25 -29.64 -7.99
CA ALA A 272 11.42 -30.26 -8.59
C ALA A 272 11.25 -31.77 -8.86
N ASP A 273 10.54 -32.48 -7.99
CA ASP A 273 10.27 -33.92 -8.13
C ASP A 273 8.97 -34.22 -8.91
N GLY A 274 8.21 -33.19 -9.28
CA GLY A 274 6.97 -33.31 -10.05
C GLY A 274 5.75 -33.74 -9.23
N THR A 275 5.80 -33.66 -7.91
CA THR A 275 4.65 -33.91 -7.02
C THR A 275 3.53 -32.91 -7.30
N ILE A 276 3.87 -31.65 -7.56
CA ILE A 276 2.96 -30.61 -8.04
C ILE A 276 3.63 -29.83 -9.18
N SER A 277 2.81 -29.17 -10.00
CA SER A 277 3.36 -28.19 -10.96
C SER A 277 3.82 -26.93 -10.23
N ARG A 278 4.54 -26.05 -10.92
CA ARG A 278 4.95 -24.72 -10.41
C ARG A 278 3.77 -23.88 -9.94
N PHE A 279 2.61 -24.02 -10.55
CA PHE A 279 1.36 -23.33 -10.20
C PHE A 279 0.37 -24.22 -9.44
N GLY A 280 0.83 -25.37 -8.93
CA GLY A 280 0.04 -26.28 -8.12
C GLY A 280 -0.20 -25.77 -6.70
N SER A 281 -0.84 -26.59 -5.88
CA SER A 281 -1.09 -26.34 -4.46
C SER A 281 -0.99 -27.64 -3.67
N ILE A 282 -0.39 -27.59 -2.48
CA ILE A 282 -0.38 -28.72 -1.55
C ILE A 282 -1.71 -28.79 -0.77
N ASP A 283 -2.20 -27.64 -0.31
CA ASP A 283 -3.51 -27.52 0.36
C ASP A 283 -4.46 -26.59 -0.41
N PRO A 284 -5.34 -27.13 -1.27
CA PRO A 284 -6.26 -26.32 -2.06
C PRO A 284 -7.37 -25.64 -1.23
N SER A 285 -7.37 -25.83 0.09
CA SER A 285 -8.31 -25.15 0.99
C SER A 285 -7.86 -23.77 1.44
N GLU A 286 -6.64 -23.35 1.09
CA GLU A 286 -6.12 -22.03 1.43
C GLU A 286 -6.90 -20.90 0.74
N GLY A 287 -6.82 -19.70 1.30
CA GLY A 287 -7.50 -18.51 0.79
C GLY A 287 -8.04 -17.60 1.88
N GLY A 288 -8.89 -16.64 1.52
CA GLY A 288 -9.37 -15.70 2.51
C GLY A 288 -10.62 -14.92 2.10
N LYS A 289 -11.06 -14.10 3.04
CA LYS A 289 -12.13 -13.10 2.89
C LYS A 289 -11.73 -11.86 3.66
N THR A 290 -11.91 -10.69 3.06
CA THR A 290 -11.69 -9.40 3.74
C THR A 290 -12.84 -8.44 3.51
N GLN A 291 -13.01 -7.52 4.44
CA GLN A 291 -14.07 -6.51 4.43
C GLN A 291 -13.58 -5.23 5.10
N HIS A 292 -13.78 -4.08 4.44
CA HIS A 292 -13.56 -2.76 5.01
C HIS A 292 -14.82 -1.92 4.84
N ALA A 293 -15.19 -1.17 5.87
CA ALA A 293 -16.15 -0.07 5.77
C ALA A 293 -15.52 1.15 6.45
N ILE A 294 -15.37 2.25 5.71
CA ILE A 294 -14.59 3.41 6.13
C ILE A 294 -15.43 4.66 5.99
N GLY A 295 -15.47 5.48 7.04
CA GLY A 295 -15.99 6.83 7.05
C GLY A 295 -14.88 7.82 7.44
N ARG A 296 -14.78 8.95 6.72
CA ARG A 296 -13.79 10.01 7.01
C ARG A 296 -14.43 11.37 6.86
N MET A 297 -13.97 12.32 7.67
CA MET A 297 -14.33 13.74 7.60
C MET A 297 -13.06 14.56 7.68
N GLU A 298 -12.98 15.63 6.89
CA GLU A 298 -11.85 16.55 6.86
C GLU A 298 -12.37 18.00 6.84
N TYR A 299 -11.72 18.87 7.59
CA TYR A 299 -12.04 20.27 7.65
C TYR A 299 -10.76 21.11 7.62
N HIS A 300 -10.73 22.11 6.76
CA HIS A 300 -9.68 23.12 6.67
C HIS A 300 -10.25 24.52 6.77
N TYR A 301 -9.52 25.39 7.46
CA TYR A 301 -9.86 26.82 7.55
C TYR A 301 -8.61 27.67 7.43
N ASP A 302 -8.53 28.48 6.37
CA ASP A 302 -7.45 29.44 6.15
C ASP A 302 -7.77 30.77 6.84
N THR A 303 -6.93 31.16 7.82
CA THR A 303 -7.11 32.40 8.58
C THR A 303 -6.67 33.61 7.75
N PRO A 304 -7.19 34.82 8.05
CA PRO A 304 -6.73 36.05 7.40
C PRO A 304 -5.24 36.34 7.60
N SER A 305 -4.61 35.77 8.63
CA SER A 305 -3.21 35.99 9.02
C SER A 305 -2.25 34.94 8.48
N ASN A 306 -2.55 34.27 7.34
CA ASN A 306 -1.76 33.19 6.74
C ASN A 306 -1.58 31.97 7.65
N GLY A 307 -2.53 31.70 8.53
CA GLY A 307 -2.60 30.47 9.28
C GLY A 307 -3.59 29.49 8.65
N ARG A 308 -3.42 28.21 8.91
CA ARG A 308 -4.34 27.14 8.51
C ARG A 308 -4.66 26.27 9.72
N PHE A 309 -5.92 26.19 10.07
CA PHE A 309 -6.45 25.18 10.96
C PHE A 309 -6.86 23.97 10.14
N PHE A 310 -6.55 22.75 10.62
CA PHE A 310 -6.97 21.51 10.02
C PHE A 310 -7.44 20.52 11.07
N ALA A 311 -8.49 19.78 10.72
CA ALA A 311 -9.01 18.71 11.55
C ALA A 311 -9.51 17.57 10.65
N ASP A 312 -9.23 16.34 11.02
CA ASP A 312 -9.80 15.16 10.39
C ASP A 312 -10.23 14.13 11.44
N ALA A 313 -11.20 13.31 11.07
CA ALA A 313 -11.67 12.19 11.85
C ALA A 313 -11.99 11.01 10.95
N TYR A 314 -11.76 9.80 11.44
CA TYR A 314 -12.03 8.58 10.72
C TYR A 314 -12.57 7.47 11.62
N LEU A 315 -13.34 6.59 10.98
CA LEU A 315 -13.83 5.33 11.55
C LEU A 315 -13.72 4.25 10.49
N MET A 316 -13.11 3.12 10.81
CA MET A 316 -13.02 1.95 9.95
C MET A 316 -13.52 0.72 10.71
N TYR A 317 -14.40 -0.04 10.10
CA TYR A 317 -14.66 -1.44 10.43
C TYR A 317 -13.84 -2.32 9.51
N TYR A 318 -13.16 -3.31 10.09
CA TYR A 318 -12.35 -4.28 9.37
C TYR A 318 -12.66 -5.69 9.83
N LYS A 319 -12.65 -6.63 8.88
CA LYS A 319 -12.74 -8.05 9.15
C LYS A 319 -11.91 -8.85 8.16
N LEU A 320 -11.14 -9.84 8.69
CA LEU A 320 -10.38 -10.82 7.92
C LEU A 320 -10.69 -12.23 8.43
N ASP A 321 -10.85 -13.16 7.50
CA ASP A 321 -10.72 -14.60 7.70
C ASP A 321 -9.70 -15.12 6.68
N LEU A 322 -8.59 -15.67 7.14
CA LEU A 322 -7.51 -16.21 6.30
C LEU A 322 -7.25 -17.66 6.68
N TRP A 323 -7.26 -18.55 5.71
CA TRP A 323 -6.92 -19.96 5.84
C TRP A 323 -5.60 -20.22 5.16
N THR A 324 -4.62 -20.74 5.90
CA THR A 324 -3.26 -21.02 5.43
C THR A 324 -2.76 -22.36 5.98
N ASN A 325 -1.73 -22.91 5.34
CA ASN A 325 -1.09 -24.14 5.77
C ASN A 325 0.39 -24.12 5.37
N PHE A 326 1.26 -23.60 6.25
CA PHE A 326 2.67 -23.41 5.93
C PHE A 326 3.50 -24.69 6.05
N THR A 327 3.25 -25.49 7.07
CA THR A 327 4.06 -26.68 7.40
C THR A 327 3.46 -27.99 6.89
N PHE A 328 2.28 -27.94 6.28
CA PHE A 328 1.50 -29.02 5.66
C PHE A 328 1.14 -30.13 6.63
N PHE A 329 2.02 -31.12 6.88
CA PHE A 329 1.78 -32.30 7.72
C PHE A 329 2.89 -32.49 8.77
N LEU A 330 3.60 -31.41 9.15
CA LEU A 330 4.72 -31.48 10.09
C LEU A 330 4.28 -31.82 11.52
N ASN A 331 3.24 -31.15 12.00
CA ASN A 331 2.72 -31.29 13.37
C ASN A 331 1.56 -32.28 13.44
N ASP A 332 0.63 -32.26 12.48
CA ASP A 332 -0.46 -33.25 12.38
C ASP A 332 -0.36 -34.01 11.04
N PRO A 333 0.28 -35.22 11.09
CA PRO A 333 0.51 -36.01 9.87
C PRO A 333 -0.76 -36.61 9.26
N VAL A 334 -1.90 -36.49 9.93
CA VAL A 334 -3.18 -37.07 9.51
C VAL A 334 -4.14 -36.02 8.96
N ARG A 335 -4.32 -34.91 9.68
CA ARG A 335 -5.28 -33.86 9.33
C ARG A 335 -4.65 -32.67 8.61
N GLY A 336 -3.32 -32.53 8.74
CA GLY A 336 -2.54 -31.39 8.27
C GLY A 336 -2.55 -30.21 9.26
N ASP A 337 -1.62 -29.29 9.05
CA ASP A 337 -1.33 -28.16 9.93
C ASP A 337 -2.11 -26.90 9.56
N GLY A 338 -3.23 -27.05 8.90
CA GLY A 338 -4.05 -25.91 8.46
C GLY A 338 -4.47 -25.01 9.62
N VAL A 339 -4.30 -23.71 9.46
CA VAL A 339 -4.70 -22.69 10.44
C VAL A 339 -5.69 -21.70 9.84
N ASN A 340 -6.52 -21.12 10.71
CA ASN A 340 -7.39 -19.97 10.40
C ASN A 340 -6.97 -18.79 11.26
N GLN A 341 -6.62 -17.71 10.60
CA GLN A 341 -6.33 -16.42 11.20
C GLN A 341 -7.56 -15.52 11.04
N HIS A 342 -8.07 -14.99 12.14
CA HIS A 342 -9.24 -14.14 12.18
C HIS A 342 -8.91 -12.81 12.85
N ASP A 343 -9.46 -11.73 12.30
CA ASP A 343 -9.37 -10.39 12.87
C ASP A 343 -10.68 -9.65 12.66
N GLN A 344 -11.23 -9.05 13.71
CA GLN A 344 -12.42 -8.20 13.63
C GLN A 344 -12.26 -7.00 14.55
N ARG A 345 -12.29 -5.79 13.96
CA ARG A 345 -12.04 -4.57 14.71
C ARG A 345 -12.80 -3.36 14.21
N TYR A 346 -12.84 -2.36 15.08
CA TYR A 346 -13.02 -0.96 14.74
C TYR A 346 -11.70 -0.20 14.98
N MET A 347 -11.32 0.64 14.02
CA MET A 347 -10.23 1.60 14.16
C MET A 347 -10.81 3.00 14.01
N TYR A 348 -10.55 3.88 14.95
CA TYR A 348 -11.03 5.25 14.89
C TYR A 348 -10.01 6.23 15.48
N GLY A 349 -10.10 7.47 15.02
CA GLY A 349 -9.19 8.50 15.44
C GLY A 349 -9.34 9.77 14.64
N GLY A 350 -8.32 10.61 14.72
CA GLY A 350 -8.28 11.86 13.99
C GLY A 350 -7.01 12.64 14.26
N ASN A 351 -6.90 13.75 13.57
CA ASN A 351 -5.79 14.67 13.64
C ASN A 351 -6.35 16.09 13.75
N LEU A 352 -5.76 16.90 14.62
CA LEU A 352 -6.11 18.30 14.83
C LEU A 352 -4.84 19.10 14.83
N GLY A 353 -4.80 20.23 14.11
CA GLY A 353 -3.61 21.04 14.14
C GLY A 353 -3.80 22.43 13.57
N TYR A 354 -2.74 23.21 13.74
CA TYR A 354 -2.66 24.58 13.27
C TYR A 354 -1.27 24.84 12.68
N GLU A 355 -1.24 25.43 11.51
CA GLU A 355 -0.03 25.90 10.84
C GLU A 355 -0.08 27.42 10.74
N GLN A 356 1.01 28.10 11.04
CA GLN A 356 1.18 29.54 10.89
C GLN A 356 2.40 29.84 10.04
N ALA A 357 2.17 30.41 8.87
CA ALA A 357 3.25 30.97 8.03
C ALA A 357 3.46 32.44 8.35
N GLY A 358 4.70 32.91 8.35
CA GLY A 358 5.03 34.30 8.65
C GLY A 358 6.53 34.56 8.75
N GLN A 359 6.89 35.44 9.66
CA GLN A 359 8.29 35.74 9.97
C GLN A 359 8.54 35.64 11.46
N LEU A 360 9.61 34.95 11.86
CA LEU A 360 10.10 34.89 13.22
C LEU A 360 11.41 35.68 13.29
N PHE A 361 11.44 36.77 14.02
CA PHE A 361 12.62 37.68 14.10
C PHE A 361 13.12 38.15 12.73
N GLY A 362 12.21 38.41 11.78
CA GLY A 362 12.56 38.82 10.41
C GLY A 362 12.95 37.67 9.48
N ILE A 363 13.00 36.45 9.97
CA ILE A 363 13.29 35.23 9.20
C ILE A 363 11.98 34.60 8.71
N ARG A 364 11.87 34.31 7.41
CA ARG A 364 10.69 33.60 6.86
C ARG A 364 10.56 32.25 7.59
N SER A 365 9.37 31.98 8.10
CA SER A 365 9.11 30.83 8.94
C SER A 365 7.72 30.23 8.71
N SER A 366 7.57 28.93 8.97
CA SER A 366 6.29 28.25 9.18
C SER A 366 6.39 27.38 10.40
N ALA A 367 5.39 27.47 11.30
CA ALA A 367 5.29 26.64 12.48
C ALA A 367 3.99 25.84 12.45
N THR A 368 4.08 24.52 12.69
CA THR A 368 2.94 23.62 12.77
C THR A 368 2.89 22.96 14.13
N ALA A 369 1.73 22.99 14.78
CA ALA A 369 1.44 22.21 15.98
C ALA A 369 0.26 21.28 15.69
N GLY A 370 0.36 20.02 16.04
CA GLY A 370 -0.71 19.05 15.83
C GLY A 370 -0.81 18.00 16.92
N LEU A 371 -1.97 17.36 16.99
CA LEU A 371 -2.27 16.24 17.87
C LEU A 371 -2.95 15.16 17.02
N GLN A 372 -2.40 13.96 17.04
CA GLN A 372 -3.02 12.77 16.45
C GLN A 372 -3.50 11.85 17.57
N VAL A 373 -4.71 11.32 17.40
CA VAL A 373 -5.26 10.31 18.30
C VAL A 373 -5.71 9.11 17.47
N ARG A 374 -5.50 7.91 17.99
CA ARG A 374 -5.93 6.67 17.35
C ARG A 374 -6.28 5.63 18.40
N ASN A 375 -7.36 4.88 18.15
CA ASN A 375 -7.72 3.69 18.89
C ASN A 375 -8.03 2.54 17.94
N ASP A 376 -7.46 1.37 18.21
CA ASP A 376 -7.79 0.08 17.59
C ASP A 376 -8.53 -0.75 18.65
N SER A 377 -9.85 -0.89 18.48
CA SER A 377 -10.72 -1.73 19.30
C SER A 377 -10.93 -3.07 18.60
N ILE A 378 -10.15 -4.07 18.99
CA ILE A 378 -10.10 -5.39 18.37
C ILE A 378 -10.98 -6.32 19.18
N ALA A 379 -12.18 -6.56 18.70
CA ALA A 379 -13.16 -7.38 19.40
C ALA A 379 -12.76 -8.86 19.44
N ASN A 380 -12.11 -9.34 18.37
CA ASN A 380 -11.65 -10.72 18.27
C ASN A 380 -10.43 -10.81 17.34
N ILE A 381 -9.34 -11.33 17.86
CA ILE A 381 -8.15 -11.74 17.12
C ILE A 381 -7.85 -13.18 17.48
N ARG A 382 -7.88 -14.08 16.48
CA ARG A 382 -7.79 -15.52 16.74
C ARG A 382 -6.89 -16.21 15.74
N LEU A 383 -6.08 -17.15 16.25
CA LEU A 383 -5.46 -18.22 15.50
C LEU A 383 -6.15 -19.55 15.91
N GLY A 384 -6.73 -20.23 14.96
CA GLY A 384 -7.39 -21.54 15.17
C GLY A 384 -6.81 -22.59 14.25
N THR A 385 -6.87 -23.85 14.66
CA THR A 385 -6.59 -24.99 13.78
C THR A 385 -7.80 -25.30 12.91
N GLN A 386 -7.57 -25.75 11.69
CA GLN A 386 -8.63 -26.12 10.75
C GLN A 386 -8.23 -27.29 9.84
N THR A 387 -9.21 -27.97 9.29
CA THR A 387 -9.04 -28.95 8.20
C THR A 387 -10.06 -28.61 7.12
N LYS A 388 -9.59 -28.30 5.91
CA LYS A 388 -10.44 -27.91 4.74
C LYS A 388 -11.44 -26.82 5.11
N ARG A 389 -10.98 -25.76 5.78
CA ARG A 389 -11.75 -24.61 6.28
C ARG A 389 -12.79 -24.93 7.38
N THR A 390 -12.77 -26.14 7.91
CA THR A 390 -13.59 -26.51 9.10
C THR A 390 -12.74 -26.36 10.35
N ALA A 391 -13.14 -25.51 11.30
CA ALA A 391 -12.43 -25.28 12.54
C ALA A 391 -12.34 -26.56 13.36
N THR A 392 -11.17 -26.87 13.89
CA THR A 392 -10.88 -28.04 14.72
C THR A 392 -10.39 -27.71 16.12
N GLY A 393 -9.95 -26.48 16.37
CA GLY A 393 -9.50 -25.99 17.67
C GLY A 393 -9.13 -24.51 17.66
N THR A 394 -8.78 -23.98 18.83
CA THR A 394 -8.27 -22.61 19.02
C THR A 394 -6.88 -22.67 19.64
N ILE A 395 -5.92 -21.94 19.08
CA ILE A 395 -4.56 -21.80 19.60
C ILE A 395 -4.44 -20.51 20.42
N VAL A 396 -4.94 -19.39 19.89
CA VAL A 396 -4.94 -18.08 20.51
C VAL A 396 -6.26 -17.39 20.21
N GLU A 397 -6.84 -16.73 21.20
CA GLU A 397 -7.99 -15.84 21.00
C GLU A 397 -7.93 -14.71 22.03
N SER A 398 -7.97 -13.46 21.56
CA SER A 398 -7.85 -12.29 22.42
C SER A 398 -8.73 -11.14 21.92
N ALA A 399 -9.17 -10.29 22.84
CA ALA A 399 -9.60 -8.93 22.56
C ALA A 399 -8.48 -7.95 22.92
N VAL A 400 -8.36 -6.86 22.17
CA VAL A 400 -7.29 -5.88 22.38
C VAL A 400 -7.83 -4.47 22.21
N GLU A 401 -7.49 -3.58 23.15
CA GLU A 401 -7.64 -2.14 23.02
C GLU A 401 -6.25 -1.51 22.97
N GLU A 402 -5.97 -0.81 21.87
CA GLU A 402 -4.67 -0.18 21.63
C GLU A 402 -4.85 1.28 21.23
N ALA A 403 -4.57 2.20 22.16
CA ALA A 403 -4.74 3.63 21.93
C ALA A 403 -3.41 4.38 21.88
N SER A 404 -3.38 5.49 21.14
CA SER A 404 -2.25 6.41 21.11
C SER A 404 -2.67 7.86 21.07
N TYR A 405 -1.84 8.71 21.71
CA TYR A 405 -1.95 10.17 21.77
C TYR A 405 -0.60 10.76 21.38
N SER A 406 -0.57 11.54 20.31
CA SER A 406 0.68 11.87 19.64
C SER A 406 0.74 13.36 19.26
N PRO A 407 1.06 14.26 20.20
CA PRO A 407 1.35 15.66 19.88
C PRO A 407 2.66 15.80 19.11
N TYR A 408 2.69 16.75 18.16
CA TYR A 408 3.90 17.09 17.41
C TYR A 408 4.00 18.60 17.15
N LEU A 409 5.26 19.04 17.02
CA LEU A 409 5.62 20.40 16.62
C LEU A 409 6.61 20.34 15.46
N LYS A 410 6.46 21.24 14.48
CA LYS A 410 7.38 21.43 13.36
C LYS A 410 7.64 22.91 13.18
N LEU A 411 8.88 23.28 12.99
CA LEU A 411 9.32 24.65 12.69
C LEU A 411 10.19 24.62 11.45
N GLU A 412 9.81 25.38 10.44
CA GLU A 412 10.59 25.63 9.24
C GLU A 412 11.11 27.06 9.27
N LEU A 413 12.39 27.25 9.01
CA LEU A 413 13.06 28.54 8.97
C LEU A 413 13.85 28.68 7.68
N GLN A 414 13.79 29.85 7.04
CA GLN A 414 14.62 30.21 5.91
C GLN A 414 15.48 31.44 6.26
N PRO A 415 16.56 31.25 7.04
CA PRO A 415 17.41 32.35 7.48
C PRO A 415 18.15 33.03 6.34
N LEU A 416 18.43 32.29 5.26
CA LEU A 416 19.12 32.77 4.07
C LEU A 416 18.40 32.25 2.81
N PRO A 417 18.44 32.94 1.67
CA PRO A 417 17.78 32.47 0.43
C PRO A 417 18.24 31.07 -0.03
N TRP A 418 19.43 30.66 0.35
CA TRP A 418 20.04 29.39 -0.02
C TRP A 418 20.11 28.39 1.14
N MET A 419 19.44 28.65 2.29
CA MET A 419 19.50 27.77 3.45
C MET A 419 18.11 27.66 4.09
N ARG A 420 17.63 26.43 4.26
CA ARG A 420 16.40 26.10 4.96
C ARG A 420 16.69 25.13 6.09
N LEU A 421 16.06 25.35 7.24
CA LEU A 421 16.17 24.53 8.44
C LEU A 421 14.77 24.03 8.76
N VAL A 422 14.62 22.73 8.98
CA VAL A 422 13.36 22.16 9.48
C VAL A 422 13.65 21.37 10.74
N GLY A 423 13.10 21.82 11.85
CA GLY A 423 13.17 21.12 13.13
C GLY A 423 11.80 20.59 13.52
N GLY A 424 11.76 19.44 14.15
CA GLY A 424 10.53 18.87 14.63
C GLY A 424 10.72 17.98 15.86
N VAL A 425 9.67 17.86 16.64
CA VAL A 425 9.61 16.91 17.75
C VAL A 425 8.20 16.33 17.80
N ARG A 426 8.14 15.04 18.07
CA ARG A 426 6.91 14.28 18.28
C ARG A 426 7.04 13.52 19.59
N ALA A 427 5.97 13.48 20.37
CA ALA A 427 5.86 12.61 21.53
C ALA A 427 4.68 11.66 21.31
N ASP A 428 4.90 10.38 21.55
CA ASP A 428 3.90 9.34 21.35
C ASP A 428 3.68 8.63 22.69
N TYR A 429 2.42 8.56 23.15
CA TYR A 429 2.01 7.81 24.32
C TYR A 429 1.03 6.72 23.88
N PHE A 430 1.36 5.47 24.18
CA PHE A 430 0.60 4.28 23.81
C PHE A 430 0.10 3.55 25.04
N THR A 431 -1.12 3.03 24.96
CA THR A 431 -1.70 2.11 25.94
C THR A 431 -2.11 0.81 25.23
N PHE A 432 -1.78 -0.30 25.86
CA PHE A 432 -2.10 -1.65 25.41
C PHE A 432 -2.91 -2.35 26.48
N ASP A 433 -4.10 -2.84 26.15
CA ASP A 433 -4.95 -3.63 27.03
C ASP A 433 -5.32 -4.92 26.28
N VAL A 434 -4.93 -6.06 26.81
CA VAL A 434 -5.15 -7.38 26.23
C VAL A 434 -5.98 -8.22 27.15
N GLN A 435 -7.04 -8.81 26.64
CA GLN A 435 -7.88 -9.77 27.32
C GLN A 435 -7.83 -11.11 26.59
N ASN A 436 -7.39 -12.16 27.28
CA ASN A 436 -7.50 -13.54 26.78
C ASN A 436 -8.97 -13.96 26.74
N LEU A 437 -9.44 -14.44 25.59
CA LEU A 437 -10.80 -14.96 25.40
C LEU A 437 -10.84 -16.50 25.36
N CYS A 438 -9.68 -17.17 25.38
CA CYS A 438 -9.55 -18.61 25.31
C CYS A 438 -9.09 -19.20 26.66
N GLU A 439 -10.03 -19.67 27.48
CA GLU A 439 -9.74 -20.24 28.80
C GLU A 439 -8.88 -21.52 28.73
N THR A 440 -8.97 -22.27 27.63
CA THR A 440 -8.27 -23.55 27.42
C THR A 440 -6.93 -23.42 26.71
N CYS A 441 -6.60 -22.22 26.19
CA CYS A 441 -5.34 -21.97 25.49
C CYS A 441 -4.22 -21.73 26.49
N PRO A 442 -3.09 -22.44 26.38
CA PRO A 442 -1.99 -22.27 27.34
C PRO A 442 -1.37 -20.86 27.24
N GLN A 443 -1.13 -20.26 28.42
CA GLN A 443 -0.27 -19.09 28.62
C GLN A 443 -0.54 -17.85 27.75
N GLN A 444 -1.81 -17.53 27.51
CA GLN A 444 -2.14 -16.29 26.79
C GLN A 444 -2.13 -15.09 27.74
N PRO A 445 -1.56 -13.94 27.35
CA PRO A 445 -1.46 -12.78 28.21
C PRO A 445 -2.85 -12.14 28.43
N THR A 446 -3.08 -11.68 29.66
CA THR A 446 -4.13 -10.71 30.00
C THR A 446 -3.48 -9.63 30.83
N GLY A 447 -3.70 -8.38 30.53
CA GLY A 447 -3.15 -7.28 31.29
C GLY A 447 -3.01 -6.00 30.49
N ARG A 448 -2.36 -5.03 31.11
CA ARG A 448 -2.17 -3.67 30.58
C ARG A 448 -0.71 -3.29 30.60
N LYS A 449 -0.31 -2.52 29.58
CA LYS A 449 0.99 -1.87 29.53
C LYS A 449 0.85 -0.53 28.82
N ASP A 450 1.68 0.41 29.18
CA ASP A 450 1.82 1.68 28.51
C ASP A 450 3.28 1.96 28.16
N SER A 451 3.49 2.82 27.19
CA SER A 451 4.81 3.22 26.73
C SER A 451 4.78 4.62 26.14
N ALA A 452 5.88 5.32 26.26
CA ALA A 452 6.03 6.64 25.66
C ALA A 452 7.38 6.76 24.94
N GLN A 453 7.38 7.51 23.84
CA GLN A 453 8.58 7.80 23.07
C GLN A 453 8.59 9.24 22.60
N VAL A 454 9.75 9.89 22.66
CA VAL A 454 9.98 11.21 22.05
C VAL A 454 10.89 11.05 20.84
N SER A 455 10.49 11.64 19.72
CA SER A 455 11.14 11.49 18.43
C SER A 455 11.56 12.87 17.88
N PRO A 456 12.79 13.33 18.15
CA PRO A 456 13.34 14.54 17.55
C PRO A 456 13.69 14.32 16.06
N LYS A 457 13.57 15.40 15.28
CA LYS A 457 13.82 15.42 13.83
C LYS A 457 14.49 16.74 13.44
N GLY A 458 15.45 16.69 12.52
CA GLY A 458 16.16 17.85 12.04
C GLY A 458 16.63 17.70 10.61
N ASN A 459 16.43 18.74 9.80
CA ASN A 459 16.75 18.73 8.39
C ASN A 459 17.40 20.05 7.99
N LEU A 460 18.46 19.96 7.21
CA LEU A 460 19.21 21.08 6.65
C LEU A 460 19.18 20.98 5.13
N ILE A 461 18.78 22.06 4.45
CA ILE A 461 18.76 22.11 3.00
C ILE A 461 19.55 23.32 2.56
N PHE A 462 20.44 23.11 1.61
CA PHE A 462 21.31 24.13 1.00
C PHE A 462 21.03 24.22 -0.50
N GLY A 463 20.92 25.43 -1.00
CA GLY A 463 20.62 25.75 -2.40
C GLY A 463 19.26 26.44 -2.56
N PRO A 464 18.71 26.55 -3.81
CA PRO A 464 19.28 25.94 -5.00
C PRO A 464 20.47 26.72 -5.57
N TRP A 465 21.54 26.00 -5.93
CA TRP A 465 22.60 26.51 -6.77
C TRP A 465 22.56 25.77 -8.11
N PHE A 466 22.42 26.48 -9.20
CA PHE A 466 22.27 25.88 -10.54
C PHE A 466 21.13 24.82 -10.57
N ASN A 467 19.98 25.13 -9.96
CA ASN A 467 18.81 24.22 -9.79
C ASN A 467 19.15 22.93 -9.03
N THR A 468 20.18 22.95 -8.17
CA THR A 468 20.61 21.82 -7.37
C THR A 468 20.57 22.16 -5.89
N GLU A 469 19.98 21.28 -5.10
CA GLU A 469 19.90 21.36 -3.64
C GLU A 469 20.65 20.21 -3.00
N PHE A 470 21.28 20.46 -1.87
CA PHE A 470 21.90 19.46 -1.00
C PHE A 470 21.13 19.41 0.31
N PHE A 471 20.97 18.23 0.87
CA PHE A 471 20.28 18.07 2.13
C PHE A 471 20.96 17.09 3.07
N VAL A 472 20.81 17.35 4.37
CA VAL A 472 21.24 16.48 5.46
C VAL A 472 20.08 16.35 6.42
N ASN A 473 19.69 15.11 6.70
CA ASN A 473 18.54 14.79 7.55
C ASN A 473 18.96 13.88 8.70
N TYR A 474 18.37 14.11 9.85
CA TYR A 474 18.44 13.25 11.01
C TYR A 474 17.06 13.13 11.64
N GLY A 475 16.71 11.93 12.06
CA GLY A 475 15.44 11.74 12.77
C GLY A 475 15.35 10.41 13.48
N THR A 476 14.46 10.35 14.44
CA THR A 476 14.07 9.12 15.10
C THR A 476 12.62 8.81 14.78
N GLY A 477 12.29 7.52 14.66
CA GLY A 477 10.96 6.99 14.44
C GLY A 477 10.78 5.71 15.23
N PHE A 478 9.73 5.00 14.97
CA PHE A 478 9.46 3.70 15.61
C PHE A 478 8.37 2.94 14.84
N HIS A 479 8.24 1.66 15.16
CA HIS A 479 7.02 0.91 14.96
C HIS A 479 6.51 0.37 16.31
N SER A 480 5.19 0.30 16.49
CA SER A 480 4.56 -0.38 17.60
C SER A 480 4.62 -1.89 17.38
N ASN A 481 4.87 -2.64 18.45
CA ASN A 481 4.86 -4.10 18.43
C ASN A 481 3.49 -4.63 18.85
N ASP A 482 3.24 -5.91 18.52
CA ASP A 482 1.99 -6.59 18.85
C ASP A 482 1.68 -6.49 20.35
N ALA A 483 0.46 -6.04 20.68
CA ALA A 483 0.03 -5.80 22.07
C ALA A 483 0.14 -7.07 22.93
N ARG A 484 -0.13 -8.25 22.36
CA ARG A 484 -0.07 -9.52 23.07
C ARG A 484 1.36 -9.83 23.50
N SER A 485 2.33 -9.70 22.61
CA SER A 485 3.75 -9.85 22.92
C SER A 485 4.26 -8.78 23.87
N THR A 486 3.78 -7.54 23.70
CA THR A 486 4.10 -6.40 24.57
C THR A 486 3.64 -6.62 26.00
N VAL A 487 2.39 -7.02 26.20
CA VAL A 487 1.82 -7.28 27.55
C VAL A 487 2.45 -8.51 28.21
N ALA A 488 2.76 -9.53 27.43
CA ALA A 488 3.50 -10.72 27.91
C ALA A 488 4.95 -10.41 28.33
N GLY A 489 5.47 -9.22 28.00
CA GLY A 489 6.87 -8.85 28.28
C GLY A 489 7.88 -9.42 27.29
N GLY A 490 7.41 -10.03 26.21
CA GLY A 490 8.25 -10.65 25.18
C GLY A 490 8.86 -9.64 24.21
N SER A 491 8.29 -8.43 24.08
CA SER A 491 8.79 -7.41 23.16
C SER A 491 8.84 -6.02 23.79
N THR A 492 9.69 -5.14 23.22
CA THR A 492 9.62 -3.70 23.51
C THR A 492 8.34 -3.13 22.88
N PRO A 493 7.55 -2.31 23.60
CA PRO A 493 6.29 -1.78 23.05
C PRO A 493 6.47 -0.98 21.77
N LEU A 494 7.51 -0.13 21.71
CA LEU A 494 7.82 0.77 20.62
C LEU A 494 9.29 0.54 20.20
N ALA A 495 9.50 -0.12 19.07
CA ALA A 495 10.84 -0.39 18.54
C ALA A 495 11.41 0.87 17.89
N ARG A 496 12.38 1.50 18.53
CA ARG A 496 12.96 2.76 18.09
C ARG A 496 13.88 2.59 16.89
N ALA A 497 13.63 3.39 15.87
CA ALA A 497 14.50 3.59 14.72
C ALA A 497 15.23 4.95 14.80
N GLN A 498 16.46 5.00 14.28
CA GLN A 498 17.25 6.22 14.14
C GLN A 498 17.83 6.26 12.74
N GLY A 499 17.53 7.33 12.00
CA GLY A 499 17.97 7.50 10.62
C GLY A 499 18.79 8.76 10.40
N THR A 500 19.71 8.69 9.45
CA THR A 500 20.45 9.82 8.88
C THR A 500 20.47 9.68 7.38
N GLU A 501 20.39 10.81 6.67
CA GLU A 501 20.43 10.85 5.22
C GLU A 501 21.20 12.08 4.73
N VAL A 502 21.99 11.89 3.69
CA VAL A 502 22.68 12.96 2.96
C VAL A 502 22.38 12.77 1.48
N GLY A 503 21.96 13.81 0.81
CA GLY A 503 21.62 13.68 -0.59
C GLY A 503 21.70 14.98 -1.37
N VAL A 504 21.53 14.81 -2.67
CA VAL A 504 21.47 15.88 -3.66
C VAL A 504 20.27 15.69 -4.56
N ARG A 505 19.55 16.76 -4.80
CA ARG A 505 18.46 16.84 -5.78
C ARG A 505 18.78 17.90 -6.81
N SER A 506 18.68 17.56 -8.08
CA SER A 506 18.99 18.47 -9.18
C SER A 506 17.89 18.48 -10.22
N LYS A 507 17.57 19.65 -10.73
CA LYS A 507 16.71 19.87 -11.89
C LYS A 507 17.52 20.57 -13.00
N PRO A 508 18.43 19.85 -13.67
CA PRO A 508 19.50 20.43 -14.50
C PRO A 508 18.99 21.35 -15.62
N TRP A 509 17.77 21.07 -16.13
CA TRP A 509 17.16 21.86 -17.19
C TRP A 509 16.15 22.91 -16.70
N GLY A 510 16.05 23.06 -15.36
CA GLY A 510 15.06 23.93 -14.73
C GLY A 510 13.62 23.41 -14.87
N GLY A 511 12.70 24.03 -14.12
CA GLY A 511 11.28 23.64 -14.11
C GLY A 511 11.05 22.19 -13.67
N GLU A 512 10.04 21.55 -14.26
CA GLU A 512 9.64 20.17 -13.94
C GLU A 512 10.07 19.13 -14.99
N ARG A 513 11.02 19.48 -15.86
CA ARG A 513 11.40 18.60 -16.99
C ARG A 513 12.06 17.30 -16.53
N LEU A 514 13.17 17.39 -15.81
CA LEU A 514 13.91 16.25 -15.30
C LEU A 514 14.36 16.53 -13.87
N GLU A 515 14.07 15.64 -12.97
CA GLU A 515 14.59 15.61 -11.62
C GLU A 515 15.55 14.41 -11.45
N LEU A 516 16.72 14.69 -10.88
CA LEU A 516 17.73 13.71 -10.50
C LEU A 516 17.87 13.73 -8.98
N LEU A 517 17.92 12.56 -8.37
CA LEU A 517 18.11 12.37 -6.94
C LEU A 517 19.26 11.39 -6.70
N ALA A 518 20.17 11.72 -5.79
CA ALA A 518 21.12 10.76 -5.26
C ALA A 518 21.21 10.93 -3.75
N THR A 519 21.17 9.82 -3.02
CA THR A 519 21.05 9.81 -1.57
C THR A 519 21.87 8.67 -0.98
N PHE A 520 22.66 8.98 0.04
CA PHE A 520 23.21 8.00 0.98
C PHE A 520 22.39 8.07 2.25
N TRP A 521 21.96 6.91 2.76
CA TRP A 521 21.15 6.80 3.97
C TRP A 521 21.71 5.74 4.92
N TRP A 522 21.44 5.93 6.21
CA TRP A 522 21.81 5.04 7.31
C TRP A 522 20.65 4.93 8.29
N LEU A 523 20.34 3.73 8.75
CA LEU A 523 19.26 3.47 9.69
C LEU A 523 19.65 2.36 10.65
N ASP A 524 19.51 2.63 11.95
CA ASP A 524 19.61 1.66 13.03
C ASP A 524 18.23 1.44 13.64
N LEU A 525 17.84 0.19 13.86
CA LEU A 525 16.63 -0.22 14.57
C LEU A 525 17.03 -0.99 15.84
N ASN A 526 16.40 -0.67 16.99
CA ASN A 526 16.79 -1.25 18.27
C ASN A 526 16.32 -2.68 18.48
N SER A 527 15.27 -3.08 17.82
CA SER A 527 14.68 -4.42 17.94
C SER A 527 13.96 -4.75 16.64
N GLU A 528 14.34 -5.81 16.01
CA GLU A 528 13.59 -6.44 14.92
C GLU A 528 12.58 -7.41 15.53
N LEU A 529 11.38 -7.44 15.00
CA LEU A 529 10.37 -8.40 15.38
C LEU A 529 9.93 -9.17 14.14
N VAL A 530 10.14 -10.47 14.16
CA VAL A 530 9.78 -11.36 13.05
C VAL A 530 8.49 -12.09 13.42
N PHE A 531 7.46 -11.98 12.59
CA PHE A 531 6.23 -12.71 12.78
C PHE A 531 6.39 -14.17 12.35
N VAL A 532 5.99 -15.09 13.21
CA VAL A 532 5.97 -16.52 12.93
C VAL A 532 4.51 -16.92 12.70
N GLY A 533 4.10 -16.98 11.44
CA GLY A 533 2.70 -17.12 11.04
C GLY A 533 2.00 -18.37 11.59
N ASP A 534 2.69 -19.49 11.62
CA ASP A 534 2.16 -20.78 12.08
C ASP A 534 1.91 -20.81 13.57
N ALA A 535 2.78 -20.14 14.34
CA ALA A 535 2.68 -20.08 15.78
C ALA A 535 1.74 -18.96 16.26
N GLY A 536 1.32 -18.04 15.37
CA GLY A 536 0.55 -16.85 15.73
C GLY A 536 1.26 -15.96 16.73
N THR A 537 2.59 -16.00 16.75
CA THR A 537 3.46 -15.27 17.66
C THR A 537 4.52 -14.50 16.89
N THR A 538 5.19 -13.60 17.59
CA THR A 538 6.34 -12.89 17.06
C THR A 538 7.59 -13.31 17.82
N GLU A 539 8.71 -13.43 17.10
CA GLU A 539 10.03 -13.62 17.70
C GLU A 539 10.76 -12.30 17.80
N VAL A 540 11.23 -12.00 19.01
CA VAL A 540 12.10 -10.84 19.23
C VAL A 540 13.50 -11.14 18.73
N ARG A 541 13.99 -10.32 17.80
CA ARG A 541 15.36 -10.36 17.32
C ARG A 541 16.14 -9.14 17.82
N GLY A 542 17.46 -9.24 17.72
CA GLY A 542 18.38 -8.19 18.15
C GLY A 542 18.29 -6.90 17.32
N PRO A 543 19.10 -5.89 17.69
CA PRO A 543 19.16 -4.65 16.95
C PRO A 543 19.77 -4.85 15.58
N THR A 544 19.29 -4.08 14.61
CA THR A 544 19.71 -4.14 13.21
C THR A 544 20.34 -2.83 12.74
N ARG A 545 21.07 -2.92 11.64
CA ARG A 545 21.69 -1.81 10.92
C ARG A 545 21.47 -1.98 9.44
N ARG A 546 21.03 -0.90 8.81
CA ARG A 546 20.86 -0.80 7.36
C ARG A 546 21.50 0.48 6.86
N TYR A 547 22.16 0.41 5.70
CA TYR A 547 22.63 1.60 4.99
C TYR A 547 22.69 1.32 3.49
N GLY A 548 22.65 2.38 2.70
CA GLY A 548 22.63 2.20 1.26
C GLY A 548 22.72 3.50 0.48
N VAL A 549 22.76 3.31 -0.84
CA VAL A 549 22.75 4.39 -1.83
C VAL A 549 21.53 4.22 -2.71
N GLU A 550 20.83 5.31 -2.94
CA GLU A 550 19.71 5.38 -3.85
C GLU A 550 19.96 6.47 -4.90
N VAL A 551 19.75 6.14 -6.16
CA VAL A 551 19.76 7.10 -7.26
C VAL A 551 18.44 7.00 -8.01
N GLY A 552 17.91 8.15 -8.45
CA GLY A 552 16.66 8.23 -9.19
C GLY A 552 16.71 9.31 -10.26
N ALA A 553 15.98 9.06 -11.34
CA ALA A 553 15.75 10.02 -12.42
C ALA A 553 14.29 9.99 -12.82
N ARG A 554 13.64 11.14 -12.89
CA ARG A 554 12.24 11.23 -13.25
C ARG A 554 11.93 12.49 -14.04
N GLY A 555 11.21 12.35 -15.14
CA GLY A 555 10.74 13.49 -15.95
C GLY A 555 10.98 13.31 -17.42
N GLN A 556 10.81 14.41 -18.16
CA GLN A 556 10.98 14.45 -19.60
C GLN A 556 12.45 14.52 -19.98
N ILE A 557 12.91 13.58 -20.80
CA ILE A 557 14.28 13.54 -21.31
C ILE A 557 14.39 14.40 -22.58
N TYR A 558 13.55 14.10 -23.56
CA TYR A 558 13.57 14.78 -24.86
C TYR A 558 12.26 14.50 -25.64
N GLY A 559 11.64 15.53 -26.22
CA GLY A 559 10.43 15.37 -27.05
C GLY A 559 9.35 14.57 -26.35
N PRO A 560 8.84 13.46 -26.94
CA PRO A 560 7.79 12.63 -26.33
C PRO A 560 8.30 11.67 -25.26
N PHE A 561 9.60 11.61 -24.97
CA PHE A 561 10.22 10.60 -24.10
C PHE A 561 10.33 11.10 -22.66
N TYR A 562 9.81 10.29 -21.73
CA TYR A 562 9.90 10.48 -20.28
C TYR A 562 10.54 9.25 -19.63
N VAL A 563 11.27 9.46 -18.56
CA VAL A 563 11.84 8.40 -17.73
C VAL A 563 11.30 8.49 -16.31
N ASN A 564 11.07 7.34 -15.70
CA ASN A 564 10.97 7.20 -14.25
C ASN A 564 11.81 5.98 -13.88
N GLY A 565 12.98 6.20 -13.28
CA GLY A 565 13.90 5.12 -12.96
C GLY A 565 14.57 5.32 -11.61
N SER A 566 14.86 4.22 -10.95
CA SER A 566 15.55 4.19 -9.68
C SER A 566 16.40 2.93 -9.53
N PHE A 567 17.46 3.08 -8.77
CA PHE A 567 18.37 2.03 -8.37
C PHE A 567 18.70 2.21 -6.91
N THR A 568 18.57 1.16 -6.10
CA THR A 568 18.86 1.18 -4.67
C THR A 568 19.75 0.00 -4.31
N TRP A 569 20.95 0.29 -3.84
CA TRP A 569 21.82 -0.69 -3.20
C TRP A 569 21.71 -0.57 -1.69
N THR A 570 21.61 -1.72 -1.00
CA THR A 570 21.41 -1.78 0.44
C THR A 570 22.33 -2.82 1.07
N HIS A 571 22.91 -2.48 2.21
CA HIS A 571 23.51 -3.43 3.13
C HIS A 571 22.71 -3.48 4.41
N ALA A 572 22.18 -4.66 4.75
CA ALA A 572 21.30 -4.90 5.90
C ALA A 572 21.78 -6.09 6.72
N GLN A 573 21.98 -5.91 8.03
CA GLN A 573 22.40 -6.99 8.93
C GLN A 573 21.99 -6.71 10.39
N PHE A 574 21.90 -7.76 11.18
CA PHE A 574 21.90 -7.65 12.64
C PHE A 574 23.25 -7.09 13.14
N LYS A 575 23.25 -6.43 14.31
CA LYS A 575 24.50 -5.85 14.85
C LYS A 575 25.51 -6.91 15.33
N ASP A 576 25.10 -8.14 15.48
CA ASP A 576 25.97 -9.31 15.74
C ASP A 576 26.61 -9.88 14.46
N GLY A 577 26.23 -9.36 13.28
CA GLY A 577 26.78 -9.74 11.98
C GLY A 577 25.97 -10.78 11.21
N LEU A 578 24.89 -11.32 11.77
CA LEU A 578 23.97 -12.22 11.07
C LEU A 578 23.19 -11.46 9.97
N ALA A 579 22.74 -12.17 8.96
CA ALA A 579 21.91 -11.59 7.91
C ALA A 579 20.49 -11.32 8.43
N ILE A 580 19.86 -10.25 7.96
CA ILE A 580 18.43 -10.07 8.09
C ILE A 580 17.78 -10.87 6.97
N PRO A 581 16.95 -11.88 7.27
CA PRO A 581 16.23 -12.62 6.24
C PRO A 581 15.39 -11.70 5.36
N LEU A 582 15.25 -12.07 4.09
CA LEU A 582 14.45 -11.41 3.06
C LEU A 582 14.91 -10.01 2.64
N ALA A 583 15.85 -9.36 3.35
CA ALA A 583 16.36 -8.04 3.00
C ALA A 583 17.06 -8.07 1.63
N PRO A 584 16.56 -7.34 0.60
CA PRO A 584 17.21 -7.31 -0.70
C PRO A 584 18.48 -6.43 -0.66
N ASP A 585 19.54 -6.90 -1.32
CA ASP A 585 20.78 -6.14 -1.50
C ASP A 585 20.69 -5.12 -2.63
N LEU A 586 19.82 -5.38 -3.61
CA LEU A 586 19.65 -4.54 -4.79
C LEU A 586 18.21 -4.53 -5.25
N THR A 587 17.68 -3.33 -5.49
CA THR A 587 16.39 -3.15 -6.18
C THR A 587 16.55 -2.13 -7.30
N ALA A 588 15.85 -2.36 -8.42
CA ALA A 588 15.78 -1.38 -9.49
C ALA A 588 14.39 -1.36 -10.13
N TYR A 589 13.97 -0.18 -10.50
CA TYR A 589 12.80 0.07 -11.30
C TYR A 589 13.16 1.06 -12.40
N SER A 590 12.71 0.84 -13.63
CA SER A 590 12.86 1.81 -14.71
C SER A 590 11.68 1.72 -15.66
N ALA A 591 11.06 2.84 -15.96
CA ALA A 591 10.02 2.98 -16.96
C ALA A 591 10.44 4.02 -18.00
N LEU A 592 10.41 3.63 -19.27
CA LEU A 592 10.47 4.53 -20.41
C LEU A 592 9.05 4.75 -20.92
N ILE A 593 8.61 5.99 -20.89
CA ILE A 593 7.27 6.41 -21.28
C ILE A 593 7.40 7.25 -22.54
N MET A 594 6.62 6.91 -23.55
CA MET A 594 6.54 7.63 -24.83
C MET A 594 5.13 8.18 -24.98
N ARG A 595 4.99 9.50 -25.16
CA ARG A 595 3.71 10.20 -25.38
C ARG A 595 3.70 10.80 -26.77
N TRP A 596 2.96 10.17 -27.68
CA TRP A 596 2.87 10.57 -29.06
C TRP A 596 1.75 11.61 -29.27
N PRO A 597 1.93 12.56 -30.22
CA PRO A 597 0.91 13.60 -30.47
C PRO A 597 -0.47 13.04 -30.88
N GLU A 598 -0.49 11.85 -31.47
CA GLU A 598 -1.72 11.17 -31.95
C GLU A 598 -2.56 10.54 -30.82
N GLY A 599 -2.21 10.82 -29.56
CA GLY A 599 -2.94 10.30 -28.39
C GLY A 599 -2.56 8.90 -27.95
N LEU A 600 -1.45 8.36 -28.49
CA LEU A 600 -0.86 7.09 -28.01
C LEU A 600 0.12 7.38 -26.87
N SER A 601 0.03 6.58 -25.80
CA SER A 601 1.01 6.56 -24.70
C SER A 601 1.47 5.14 -24.51
N SER A 602 2.78 4.91 -24.67
CA SER A 602 3.45 3.63 -24.50
C SER A 602 4.37 3.67 -23.30
N GLN A 603 4.37 2.64 -22.48
CA GLN A 603 5.31 2.47 -21.37
C GLN A 603 5.92 1.08 -21.41
N ILE A 604 7.24 1.00 -21.41
CA ILE A 604 7.98 -0.22 -21.10
C ILE A 604 8.60 -0.01 -19.73
N GLN A 605 8.32 -0.91 -18.80
CA GLN A 605 8.91 -0.86 -17.45
C GLN A 605 9.69 -2.14 -17.16
N LEU A 606 10.72 -1.98 -16.36
CA LEU A 606 11.60 -3.02 -15.84
C LEU A 606 11.51 -2.99 -14.33
N THR A 607 11.36 -4.16 -13.71
CA THR A 607 11.45 -4.34 -12.26
C THR A 607 12.48 -5.42 -11.95
N TYR A 608 13.43 -5.11 -11.08
CA TYR A 608 14.48 -6.03 -10.63
C TYR A 608 14.49 -6.12 -9.10
N LEU A 609 14.54 -7.36 -8.60
CA LEU A 609 14.77 -7.66 -7.19
C LEU A 609 16.01 -8.55 -7.07
N GLY A 610 16.99 -8.11 -6.28
CA GLY A 610 18.27 -8.79 -6.09
C GLY A 610 18.17 -10.06 -5.25
N VAL A 611 19.30 -10.73 -5.12
CA VAL A 611 19.46 -11.90 -4.24
C VAL A 611 19.12 -11.53 -2.80
N ARG A 612 18.42 -12.42 -2.09
CA ARG A 612 18.05 -12.26 -0.68
C ARG A 612 18.52 -13.45 0.13
N ASN A 613 19.08 -13.23 1.31
CA ASN A 613 19.28 -14.31 2.27
C ASN A 613 17.93 -14.72 2.85
N LEU A 614 17.61 -16.00 2.88
CA LEU A 614 16.39 -16.52 3.50
C LEU A 614 16.63 -17.00 4.93
N THR A 615 17.91 -17.16 5.32
CA THR A 615 18.33 -17.56 6.65
C THR A 615 19.39 -16.59 7.20
N GLU A 616 19.44 -16.46 8.53
CA GLU A 616 20.38 -15.57 9.21
C GLU A 616 21.85 -15.95 8.97
N ASP A 617 22.14 -17.22 8.83
CA ASP A 617 23.46 -17.79 8.56
C ASP A 617 23.88 -17.72 7.07
N ARG A 618 23.03 -17.19 6.18
CA ARG A 618 23.24 -17.03 4.73
C ARG A 618 23.38 -18.35 3.95
N THR A 619 22.97 -19.47 4.52
CA THR A 619 23.08 -20.78 3.86
C THR A 619 22.05 -20.96 2.75
N ILE A 620 20.85 -20.39 2.89
CA ILE A 620 19.77 -20.45 1.90
C ILE A 620 19.49 -19.05 1.35
N LYS A 621 19.38 -18.95 0.02
CA LYS A 621 19.16 -17.68 -0.67
C LYS A 621 18.04 -17.79 -1.71
N ALA A 622 17.22 -16.76 -1.80
CA ALA A 622 16.31 -16.57 -2.93
C ALA A 622 17.07 -16.00 -4.13
N PRO A 623 16.81 -16.50 -5.35
CA PRO A 623 17.40 -15.94 -6.56
C PRO A 623 16.92 -14.51 -6.82
N SER A 624 17.68 -13.77 -7.61
CA SER A 624 17.24 -12.51 -8.20
C SER A 624 16.32 -12.76 -9.39
N TRP A 625 15.46 -11.78 -9.68
CA TRP A 625 14.64 -11.82 -10.88
C TRP A 625 14.53 -10.44 -11.55
N LEU A 626 14.22 -10.47 -12.83
CA LEU A 626 14.03 -9.32 -13.71
C LEU A 626 12.79 -9.54 -14.57
N VAL A 627 11.83 -8.61 -14.49
CA VAL A 627 10.57 -8.68 -15.23
C VAL A 627 10.36 -7.39 -16.03
N PHE A 628 9.87 -7.55 -17.25
CA PHE A 628 9.46 -6.44 -18.12
C PHE A 628 7.95 -6.44 -18.28
N ASP A 629 7.34 -5.25 -18.19
CA ASP A 629 5.92 -5.04 -18.46
C ASP A 629 5.76 -3.98 -19.56
N LEU A 630 4.65 -4.08 -20.31
CA LEU A 630 4.27 -3.12 -21.34
C LEU A 630 2.87 -2.57 -21.05
N THR A 631 2.72 -1.27 -21.18
CA THR A 631 1.42 -0.59 -21.13
C THR A 631 1.24 0.26 -22.36
N GLU A 632 0.11 0.08 -23.03
CA GLU A 632 -0.33 0.91 -24.16
C GLU A 632 -1.68 1.54 -23.82
N ARG A 633 -1.81 2.84 -24.08
CA ARG A 633 -3.07 3.58 -23.98
C ARG A 633 -3.24 4.43 -25.22
N TYR A 634 -4.38 4.31 -25.89
CA TYR A 634 -4.64 5.00 -27.14
C TYR A 634 -6.00 5.69 -27.10
N GLN A 635 -5.99 7.01 -27.22
CA GLN A 635 -7.22 7.78 -27.41
C GLN A 635 -7.71 7.56 -28.85
N LEU A 636 -8.87 6.89 -28.97
CA LEU A 636 -9.42 6.56 -30.28
C LEU A 636 -9.85 7.84 -31.02
N PRO A 637 -9.54 7.97 -32.33
CA PRO A 637 -9.88 9.15 -33.11
C PRO A 637 -11.36 9.18 -33.53
N ILE A 638 -12.26 8.75 -32.61
CA ILE A 638 -13.71 8.73 -32.82
C ILE A 638 -14.27 10.05 -32.34
N LYS A 639 -14.83 10.83 -33.27
CA LYS A 639 -15.51 12.09 -32.93
C LYS A 639 -16.90 11.79 -32.40
N LEU A 640 -17.10 11.99 -31.11
CA LEU A 640 -18.40 11.94 -30.45
C LEU A 640 -18.91 13.36 -30.22
N SER A 641 -20.25 13.53 -30.13
CA SER A 641 -20.85 14.81 -29.70
C SER A 641 -20.48 15.14 -28.27
N HIS A 642 -20.29 14.10 -27.42
CA HIS A 642 -19.87 14.24 -26.03
C HIS A 642 -18.90 13.10 -25.68
N GLY A 643 -17.75 13.47 -25.10
CA GLY A 643 -16.76 12.54 -24.57
C GLY A 643 -15.80 11.95 -25.62
N ARG A 644 -14.96 11.03 -25.13
CA ARG A 644 -13.92 10.33 -25.88
C ARG A 644 -13.78 8.88 -25.45
N PHE A 645 -13.33 8.04 -26.38
CA PHE A 645 -12.97 6.66 -26.06
C PHE A 645 -11.46 6.50 -25.97
N GLU A 646 -11.01 5.68 -25.05
CA GLU A 646 -9.62 5.25 -24.91
C GLU A 646 -9.56 3.73 -24.84
N ALA A 647 -8.71 3.14 -25.69
CA ALA A 647 -8.36 1.72 -25.61
C ALA A 647 -7.05 1.58 -24.83
N PHE A 648 -6.91 0.49 -24.07
CA PHE A 648 -5.68 0.20 -23.34
C PHE A 648 -5.34 -1.29 -23.36
N LEU A 649 -4.03 -1.56 -23.26
CA LEU A 649 -3.48 -2.91 -23.15
C LEU A 649 -2.38 -2.92 -22.08
N PHE A 650 -2.46 -3.86 -21.15
CA PHE A 650 -1.41 -4.20 -20.21
C PHE A 650 -0.86 -5.57 -20.52
N VAL A 651 0.46 -5.68 -20.65
CA VAL A 651 1.17 -6.94 -20.78
C VAL A 651 2.14 -7.04 -19.61
N GLN A 652 1.86 -7.91 -18.67
CA GLN A 652 2.76 -8.18 -17.55
C GLN A 652 3.67 -9.34 -17.89
N ASN A 653 4.92 -9.30 -17.40
CA ASN A 653 5.94 -10.29 -17.71
C ASN A 653 6.09 -10.55 -19.21
N LEU A 654 6.39 -9.50 -19.97
CA LEU A 654 6.45 -9.48 -21.43
C LEU A 654 7.32 -10.61 -22.02
N LEU A 655 8.42 -10.95 -21.35
CA LEU A 655 9.38 -11.97 -21.81
C LEU A 655 9.02 -13.38 -21.35
N ASP A 656 7.93 -13.56 -20.57
CA ASP A 656 7.50 -14.84 -20.00
C ASP A 656 8.59 -15.51 -19.13
N THR A 657 9.27 -14.68 -18.35
CA THR A 657 10.35 -15.13 -17.45
C THR A 657 9.75 -15.88 -16.27
N ASP A 658 10.29 -17.02 -15.90
CA ASP A 658 10.03 -17.67 -14.63
C ASP A 658 10.68 -16.86 -13.50
N TRP A 659 9.89 -16.49 -12.51
CA TRP A 659 10.35 -15.71 -11.36
C TRP A 659 9.56 -16.06 -10.08
N GLU A 660 10.19 -15.85 -8.93
CA GLU A 660 9.58 -16.08 -7.63
C GLU A 660 9.17 -14.73 -7.00
N GLY A 661 7.89 -14.62 -6.63
CA GLY A 661 7.36 -13.50 -5.87
C GLY A 661 7.86 -13.53 -4.41
N ALA A 662 6.98 -13.80 -3.45
CA ALA A 662 7.37 -14.07 -2.08
C ALA A 662 8.13 -15.40 -1.99
N THR A 663 9.18 -15.45 -1.17
CA THR A 663 10.08 -16.61 -1.03
C THR A 663 10.57 -16.70 0.40
N PHE A 664 10.43 -17.87 1.04
CA PHE A 664 10.78 -18.10 2.44
C PHE A 664 11.59 -19.40 2.58
N ALA A 665 12.30 -19.57 3.69
CA ALA A 665 12.95 -20.82 4.04
C ALA A 665 12.45 -21.29 5.42
N PHE A 666 11.75 -22.41 5.45
CA PHE A 666 11.29 -23.05 6.69
C PHE A 666 11.13 -24.57 6.52
N THR A 667 10.96 -25.26 7.63
CA THR A 667 10.73 -26.70 7.64
C THR A 667 9.26 -27.00 7.40
N SER A 668 8.98 -27.86 6.43
CA SER A 668 7.64 -28.39 6.17
C SER A 668 7.70 -29.90 5.93
N ARG A 669 6.56 -30.57 5.94
CA ARG A 669 6.47 -32.01 5.71
C ARG A 669 5.38 -32.34 4.71
N LEU A 670 5.73 -33.07 3.67
CA LEU A 670 4.79 -33.67 2.74
C LEU A 670 4.41 -35.09 3.18
N PRO A 671 3.33 -35.67 2.66
CA PRO A 671 3.02 -37.07 2.89
C PRO A 671 4.22 -37.99 2.58
N ASN A 672 4.51 -38.96 3.44
CA ASN A 672 5.61 -39.91 3.31
C ASN A 672 7.02 -39.35 3.58
N GLU A 673 7.18 -38.12 3.96
CA GLU A 673 8.47 -37.55 4.41
C GLU A 673 8.75 -37.87 5.89
N PRO A 674 10.02 -37.73 6.34
CA PRO A 674 10.41 -37.96 7.76
C PRO A 674 9.57 -37.08 8.71
N ALA A 675 9.35 -37.60 9.94
CA ALA A 675 8.56 -36.91 10.96
C ALA A 675 9.11 -35.51 11.32
N GLY A 676 10.42 -35.28 11.22
CA GLY A 676 11.05 -33.98 11.45
C GLY A 676 10.91 -32.99 10.30
N GLY A 677 10.25 -33.38 9.22
CA GLY A 677 10.11 -32.55 8.03
C GLY A 677 11.41 -32.34 7.25
N VAL A 678 11.35 -31.47 6.27
CA VAL A 678 12.47 -31.08 5.40
C VAL A 678 12.54 -29.56 5.36
N GLN A 679 13.70 -28.98 5.65
CA GLN A 679 13.97 -27.57 5.45
C GLN A 679 14.10 -27.30 3.94
N ASP A 680 13.30 -26.37 3.41
CA ASP A 680 13.25 -26.08 1.98
C ASP A 680 12.90 -24.63 1.73
N ILE A 681 13.07 -24.21 0.48
CA ILE A 681 12.54 -22.94 -0.02
C ILE A 681 11.06 -23.14 -0.36
N HIS A 682 10.23 -22.25 0.17
CA HIS A 682 8.82 -22.14 -0.16
C HIS A 682 8.61 -20.83 -0.89
N PHE A 683 7.92 -20.85 -2.02
CA PHE A 683 7.78 -19.66 -2.86
C PHE A 683 6.38 -19.53 -3.47
N VAL A 684 6.03 -18.32 -3.80
CA VAL A 684 4.89 -18.02 -4.66
C VAL A 684 5.42 -17.80 -6.07
N PRO A 685 5.04 -18.61 -7.07
CA PRO A 685 5.45 -18.35 -8.44
C PRO A 685 4.91 -17.00 -8.89
N GLY A 686 5.76 -16.20 -9.50
CA GLY A 686 5.37 -14.95 -10.13
C GLY A 686 4.46 -15.21 -11.33
N ASN A 687 3.61 -14.25 -11.66
CA ASN A 687 2.69 -14.39 -12.78
C ASN A 687 3.44 -14.68 -14.09
N PRO A 688 2.99 -15.65 -14.91
CA PRO A 688 3.48 -15.84 -16.27
C PRO A 688 3.11 -14.62 -17.11
N ARG A 689 3.48 -14.60 -18.38
CA ARG A 689 3.03 -13.51 -19.27
C ARG A 689 1.52 -13.42 -19.28
N PHE A 690 1.02 -12.22 -18.95
CA PHE A 690 -0.39 -11.94 -18.75
C PHE A 690 -0.83 -10.75 -19.59
N PHE A 691 -1.93 -10.89 -20.32
CA PHE A 691 -2.54 -9.85 -21.13
C PHE A 691 -3.88 -9.42 -20.55
N MET A 692 -4.11 -8.10 -20.47
CA MET A 692 -5.39 -7.51 -20.14
C MET A 692 -5.61 -6.26 -20.99
N GLY A 693 -6.74 -6.17 -21.66
CA GLY A 693 -7.09 -5.02 -22.49
C GLY A 693 -8.51 -4.56 -22.22
N GLY A 694 -8.80 -3.32 -22.55
CA GLY A 694 -10.12 -2.74 -22.31
C GLY A 694 -10.39 -1.44 -23.04
N LEU A 695 -11.60 -0.94 -22.81
CA LEU A 695 -12.09 0.34 -23.30
C LEU A 695 -12.60 1.17 -22.16
N ALA A 696 -12.28 2.46 -22.18
CA ALA A 696 -12.82 3.48 -21.30
C ALA A 696 -13.56 4.54 -22.12
N TRP A 697 -14.74 4.91 -21.66
CA TRP A 697 -15.50 6.05 -22.17
C TRP A 697 -15.46 7.17 -21.15
N TYR A 698 -14.92 8.31 -21.56
CA TYR A 698 -14.86 9.57 -20.80
C TYR A 698 -15.91 10.52 -21.34
N PHE A 699 -16.76 11.11 -20.46
CA PHE A 699 -17.88 11.96 -20.88
C PHE A 699 -18.26 13.05 -19.86
#